data_846a52cb59beed9cb63232c25073a98b
#
_entry.id   846a52cb59beed9cb63232c25073a98b
#
_cell.length_a   1.000
_cell.length_b   1.000
_cell.length_c   1.000
_cell.angle_alpha   90.00
_cell.angle_beta   90.00
_cell.angle_gamma   90.00
#
_symmetry.space_group_name_H-M   'P 1'
#
loop_
_entity.id
_entity.type
_entity.pdbx_description
1 polymer ?
#
loop_
_entity_poly.entity_id
_entity_poly.type
_entity_poly.pdbx_seq_one_letter_code
_entity_poly.pdbx_strand_id
1 'polypeptide(L)'
;MENAPASTAAEWPLADADLHRPDDPLLECLTFLTRLHQRPRSAQALTAGLPLQGGVLTPALFVRAAERAALSARSVRRPLDGLGAAVLPLVLLLRGRRAVVLMEWQADGAARVVDPDAGMGESLWPRERLQAEYAGSALLVRPAPVFDERSADYQAPVSGHWFWGTLRRLWPIYGEVLLAAFLVNLFALALPLFTMNVYNRVVPNRAVETLWVLAIGVGVVALFDLLMRTLRAYFLDVAGKKFDVALSARLFERVMGLRMEARPRSVGAFANQLQEFEAFREFITSATLTTLIDMPFALLFLAVIAWLGGPLVLVPLVLMPVVMLYAWRAQVRLRALVQESMRQAAQKHATLIETLTGYETVRSIGAAGPIQRRWEQLIGSLARLGMRSRMLSTSAINVASMAVQLCSVGILVYGTHRIIEGELSVGGLIACVMLGGRALTPLAQVAALLVRFDQSVAALRSVDQIMQLPVERPADRNFMHRPVMQGAIEFSNVSFAYPGQQLAALDNVSLRIDPGERVAVIGRIGSGKSTLEKLILGLYQPTAGAVLLDGIDLRQIDPADVRRNIGYVPQDVTLFFGSLRENIALAAPYANDEAVLRAAELAGVMAFAARHPAGLELPVGERGEGLSGGQRQAVAIARGLLLEPPMLIMDEPTNAMDNSTEEQFKNRLQALLDGRTLLLVTHRASLLSLVNRVIVMDGGRIVADGPKAQVLEALRGGRLTGRPQ
;
A
#
# COMPACT_ATOMS: atom_id res chain seq x y z
N MET A 1 32.03 -7.86 -25.39
CA MET A 1 31.48 -8.74 -24.34
C MET A 1 30.06 -8.27 -24.13
N GLU A 2 29.15 -9.03 -24.70
CA GLU A 2 27.73 -8.70 -24.81
C GLU A 2 27.05 -8.59 -23.46
N ASN A 3 26.30 -7.51 -23.29
CA ASN A 3 25.38 -7.30 -22.22
C ASN A 3 24.31 -8.41 -22.21
N ALA A 4 24.37 -9.30 -21.24
CA ALA A 4 23.21 -10.10 -20.88
C ALA A 4 22.16 -9.16 -20.26
N PRO A 5 20.95 -9.06 -20.84
CA PRO A 5 19.92 -8.20 -20.29
C PRO A 5 19.47 -8.76 -18.94
N ALA A 6 19.37 -7.86 -17.96
CA ALA A 6 18.69 -8.10 -16.70
C ALA A 6 17.35 -8.79 -17.00
N SER A 7 17.09 -9.91 -16.30
CA SER A 7 15.85 -10.67 -16.38
C SER A 7 14.69 -9.79 -15.88
N THR A 8 14.14 -8.99 -16.79
CA THR A 8 12.81 -8.43 -16.63
C THR A 8 11.85 -9.60 -16.48
N ALA A 9 11.05 -9.61 -15.41
CA ALA A 9 9.87 -10.44 -15.35
C ALA A 9 9.18 -10.31 -16.70
N ALA A 10 9.02 -11.44 -17.43
CA ALA A 10 8.52 -11.40 -18.79
C ALA A 10 7.18 -10.68 -18.79
N GLU A 11 7.18 -9.47 -19.25
CA GLU A 11 5.95 -8.76 -19.56
C GLU A 11 5.24 -9.60 -20.62
N TRP A 12 4.04 -10.00 -20.30
CA TRP A 12 3.16 -10.63 -21.25
C TRP A 12 2.96 -9.60 -22.39
N PRO A 13 3.38 -9.87 -23.61
CA PRO A 13 3.38 -8.85 -24.64
C PRO A 13 1.95 -8.36 -24.89
N LEU A 14 1.79 -7.04 -24.78
CA LEU A 14 0.58 -6.34 -25.18
C LEU A 14 0.53 -6.35 -26.70
N ALA A 15 -0.21 -7.28 -27.29
CA ALA A 15 -0.49 -7.22 -28.72
C ALA A 15 -1.56 -6.15 -28.97
N ASP A 16 -1.26 -5.16 -29.80
CA ASP A 16 -2.11 -3.99 -30.13
C ASP A 16 -3.41 -4.32 -30.88
N ALA A 17 -3.77 -5.58 -31.08
CA ALA A 17 -4.77 -5.95 -32.06
C ALA A 17 -6.16 -6.38 -31.53
N ASP A 18 -6.34 -6.62 -30.21
CA ASP A 18 -7.60 -7.19 -29.70
C ASP A 18 -8.21 -6.42 -28.51
N LEU A 19 -8.50 -5.13 -28.73
CA LEU A 19 -9.21 -4.26 -27.77
C LEU A 19 -10.72 -4.59 -27.63
N HIS A 20 -11.20 -5.68 -28.23
CA HIS A 20 -12.63 -5.99 -28.31
C HIS A 20 -13.08 -7.18 -27.45
N ARG A 21 -12.25 -7.76 -26.60
CA ARG A 21 -12.68 -8.83 -25.70
C ARG A 21 -12.80 -8.35 -24.27
N PRO A 22 -14.02 -8.36 -23.70
CA PRO A 22 -14.24 -8.06 -22.28
C PRO A 22 -13.76 -9.19 -21.35
N ASP A 23 -13.25 -10.30 -21.87
CA ASP A 23 -12.95 -11.49 -21.12
C ASP A 23 -11.49 -11.48 -20.64
N ASP A 24 -11.32 -11.59 -19.33
CA ASP A 24 -10.02 -11.77 -18.69
C ASP A 24 -9.76 -13.29 -18.51
N PRO A 25 -9.04 -13.95 -19.41
CA PRO A 25 -8.86 -15.40 -19.38
C PRO A 25 -8.15 -15.87 -18.11
N LEU A 26 -7.34 -15.04 -17.47
CA LEU A 26 -6.72 -15.36 -16.19
C LEU A 26 -7.72 -15.30 -15.05
N LEU A 27 -8.60 -14.34 -15.04
CA LEU A 27 -9.65 -14.20 -14.04
C LEU A 27 -10.66 -15.33 -14.13
N GLU A 28 -11.04 -15.73 -15.35
CA GLU A 28 -11.92 -16.87 -15.57
C GLU A 28 -11.28 -18.18 -15.14
N CYS A 29 -10.02 -18.44 -15.52
CA CYS A 29 -9.27 -19.60 -15.03
C CYS A 29 -9.21 -19.62 -13.50
N LEU A 30 -8.95 -18.49 -12.86
CA LEU A 30 -8.90 -18.40 -11.41
C LEU A 30 -10.27 -18.67 -10.77
N THR A 31 -11.33 -18.07 -11.32
CA THR A 31 -12.70 -18.29 -10.84
C THR A 31 -13.11 -19.75 -10.94
N PHE A 32 -12.75 -20.42 -12.04
CA PHE A 32 -12.94 -21.86 -12.21
C PHE A 32 -12.17 -22.66 -11.15
N LEU A 33 -10.89 -22.36 -10.93
CA LEU A 33 -10.07 -23.05 -9.94
C LEU A 33 -10.58 -22.85 -8.51
N THR A 34 -11.16 -21.68 -8.19
CA THR A 34 -11.77 -21.48 -6.86
C THR A 34 -12.98 -22.41 -6.65
N ARG A 35 -13.78 -22.63 -7.69
CA ARG A 35 -14.92 -23.58 -7.65
C ARG A 35 -14.43 -25.03 -7.55
N LEU A 36 -13.44 -25.40 -8.36
CA LEU A 36 -12.83 -26.73 -8.36
C LEU A 36 -12.27 -27.11 -6.99
N HIS A 37 -11.64 -26.15 -6.29
CA HIS A 37 -11.09 -26.35 -4.96
C HIS A 37 -12.09 -26.11 -3.82
N GLN A 38 -13.40 -26.08 -4.11
CA GLN A 38 -14.49 -25.87 -3.13
C GLN A 38 -14.37 -24.57 -2.31
N ARG A 39 -13.78 -23.54 -2.91
CA ARG A 39 -13.60 -22.20 -2.33
C ARG A 39 -14.12 -21.13 -3.27
N PRO A 40 -15.41 -21.18 -3.70
CA PRO A 40 -15.93 -20.29 -4.71
C PRO A 40 -15.80 -18.82 -4.30
N ARG A 41 -15.33 -18.01 -5.22
CA ARG A 41 -15.23 -16.55 -5.09
C ARG A 41 -15.71 -15.88 -6.38
N SER A 42 -16.33 -14.70 -6.27
CA SER A 42 -16.67 -13.93 -7.45
C SER A 42 -15.44 -13.31 -8.11
N ALA A 43 -15.55 -13.06 -9.40
CA ALA A 43 -14.53 -12.32 -10.14
C ALA A 43 -14.23 -10.97 -9.46
N GLN A 44 -15.27 -10.30 -8.96
CA GLN A 44 -15.19 -9.04 -8.25
C GLN A 44 -14.46 -9.17 -6.89
N ALA A 45 -14.78 -10.21 -6.14
CA ALA A 45 -14.12 -10.50 -4.88
C ALA A 45 -12.62 -10.78 -5.08
N LEU A 46 -12.26 -11.45 -6.19
CA LEU A 46 -10.87 -11.76 -6.53
C LEU A 46 -10.09 -10.51 -6.97
N THR A 47 -10.74 -9.60 -7.70
CA THR A 47 -10.07 -8.43 -8.29
C THR A 47 -10.20 -7.14 -7.47
N ALA A 48 -11.13 -7.06 -6.52
CA ALA A 48 -11.40 -5.85 -5.76
C ALA A 48 -10.14 -5.25 -5.10
N GLY A 49 -9.82 -3.98 -5.42
CA GLY A 49 -8.65 -3.28 -4.90
C GLY A 49 -7.30 -3.77 -5.43
N LEU A 50 -7.25 -4.64 -6.45
CA LEU A 50 -6.02 -4.93 -7.17
C LEU A 50 -5.75 -3.89 -8.27
N PRO A 51 -4.50 -3.48 -8.47
CA PRO A 51 -4.13 -2.54 -9.52
C PRO A 51 -4.12 -3.27 -10.88
N LEU A 52 -5.30 -3.41 -11.49
CA LEU A 52 -5.45 -4.06 -12.80
C LEU A 52 -4.83 -3.22 -13.90
N GLN A 53 -4.09 -3.84 -14.81
CA GLN A 53 -3.52 -3.18 -16.00
C GLN A 53 -4.46 -3.39 -17.18
N GLY A 54 -5.04 -2.29 -17.68
CA GLY A 54 -6.05 -2.39 -18.75
C GLY A 54 -7.30 -3.17 -18.36
N GLY A 55 -7.63 -3.23 -17.06
CA GLY A 55 -8.81 -3.93 -16.56
C GLY A 55 -8.66 -5.45 -16.42
N VAL A 56 -7.51 -6.04 -16.75
CA VAL A 56 -7.28 -7.49 -16.74
C VAL A 56 -6.18 -7.90 -15.74
N LEU A 57 -6.21 -9.15 -15.31
CA LEU A 57 -5.18 -9.72 -14.44
C LEU A 57 -3.88 -9.94 -15.21
N THR A 58 -2.77 -9.58 -14.59
CA THR A 58 -1.43 -10.05 -14.98
C THR A 58 -1.05 -11.30 -14.20
N PRO A 59 -0.07 -12.11 -14.64
CA PRO A 59 0.38 -13.28 -13.87
C PRO A 59 0.82 -12.95 -12.44
N ALA A 60 1.39 -11.77 -12.21
CA ALA A 60 1.76 -11.31 -10.87
C ALA A 60 0.52 -10.98 -10.01
N LEU A 61 -0.49 -10.35 -10.60
CA LEU A 61 -1.75 -10.03 -9.91
C LEU A 61 -2.61 -11.28 -9.71
N PHE A 62 -2.52 -12.28 -10.61
CA PHE A 62 -3.17 -13.57 -10.43
C PHE A 62 -2.75 -14.24 -9.12
N VAL A 63 -1.45 -14.21 -8.77
CA VAL A 63 -0.95 -14.77 -7.51
C VAL A 63 -1.60 -14.06 -6.31
N ARG A 64 -1.70 -12.73 -6.34
CA ARG A 64 -2.36 -11.94 -5.28
C ARG A 64 -3.87 -12.19 -5.22
N ALA A 65 -4.52 -12.36 -6.38
CA ALA A 65 -5.93 -12.69 -6.45
C ALA A 65 -6.22 -14.10 -5.90
N ALA A 66 -5.37 -15.09 -6.18
CA ALA A 66 -5.48 -16.46 -5.68
C ALA A 66 -5.38 -16.53 -4.15
N GLU A 67 -4.50 -15.73 -3.53
CA GLU A 67 -4.38 -15.64 -2.07
C GLU A 67 -5.70 -15.25 -1.39
N ARG A 68 -6.54 -14.45 -2.04
CA ARG A 68 -7.87 -14.05 -1.53
C ARG A 68 -8.88 -15.20 -1.49
N ALA A 69 -8.68 -16.20 -2.31
CA ALA A 69 -9.45 -17.44 -2.29
C ALA A 69 -8.80 -18.53 -1.41
N ALA A 70 -7.82 -18.15 -0.57
CA ALA A 70 -7.00 -19.08 0.19
C ALA A 70 -6.34 -20.16 -0.70
N LEU A 71 -6.00 -19.78 -1.95
CA LEU A 71 -5.21 -20.58 -2.86
C LEU A 71 -3.78 -20.04 -2.89
N SER A 72 -2.79 -20.94 -2.87
CA SER A 72 -1.40 -20.60 -3.09
C SER A 72 -1.09 -20.72 -4.57
N ALA A 73 -0.70 -19.63 -5.21
CA ALA A 73 -0.32 -19.63 -6.62
C ALA A 73 1.15 -19.24 -6.78
N ARG A 74 1.82 -19.83 -7.78
CA ARG A 74 3.21 -19.51 -8.12
C ARG A 74 3.41 -19.54 -9.62
N SER A 75 4.00 -18.47 -10.16
CA SER A 75 4.44 -18.46 -11.56
C SER A 75 5.77 -19.22 -11.71
N VAL A 76 5.83 -20.12 -12.68
CA VAL A 76 7.02 -20.92 -13.01
C VAL A 76 7.28 -20.89 -14.52
N ARG A 77 8.56 -20.79 -14.89
CA ARG A 77 9.00 -21.01 -16.28
C ARG A 77 9.50 -22.45 -16.40
N ARG A 78 8.78 -23.26 -17.15
CA ARG A 78 9.16 -24.65 -17.42
C ARG A 78 8.69 -25.07 -18.81
N PRO A 79 9.44 -25.91 -19.52
CA PRO A 79 8.95 -26.55 -20.74
C PRO A 79 7.75 -27.45 -20.40
N LEU A 80 6.90 -27.70 -21.38
CA LEU A 80 5.68 -28.50 -21.22
C LEU A 80 5.97 -29.90 -20.65
N ASP A 81 7.09 -30.49 -21.05
CA ASP A 81 7.55 -31.81 -20.59
C ASP A 81 7.93 -31.87 -19.10
N GLY A 82 8.24 -30.68 -18.54
CA GLY A 82 8.53 -30.55 -17.09
C GLY A 82 7.30 -30.39 -16.22
N LEU A 83 6.09 -30.40 -16.78
CA LEU A 83 4.81 -30.26 -16.09
C LEU A 83 4.12 -31.62 -15.95
N GLY A 84 4.61 -32.42 -15.02
CA GLY A 84 4.06 -33.78 -14.76
C GLY A 84 2.70 -33.75 -14.04
N ALA A 85 2.03 -34.91 -13.98
CA ALA A 85 0.72 -35.09 -13.36
C ALA A 85 0.64 -34.63 -11.89
N ALA A 86 1.75 -34.67 -11.16
CA ALA A 86 1.81 -34.27 -9.74
C ALA A 86 1.56 -32.76 -9.47
N VAL A 87 1.62 -31.92 -10.49
CA VAL A 87 1.43 -30.44 -10.36
C VAL A 87 0.09 -29.96 -10.90
N LEU A 88 -0.74 -30.85 -11.43
CA LEU A 88 -2.07 -30.56 -11.98
C LEU A 88 -3.12 -30.43 -10.86
N PRO A 89 -4.19 -29.63 -11.03
CA PRO A 89 -4.42 -28.71 -12.16
C PRO A 89 -3.57 -27.44 -12.07
N LEU A 90 -3.27 -26.83 -13.24
CA LEU A 90 -2.51 -25.57 -13.33
C LEU A 90 -2.99 -24.71 -14.51
N VAL A 91 -2.64 -23.44 -14.51
CA VAL A 91 -2.96 -22.52 -15.61
C VAL A 91 -1.74 -22.42 -16.54
N LEU A 92 -1.94 -22.73 -17.82
CA LEU A 92 -0.94 -22.50 -18.88
C LEU A 92 -1.15 -21.13 -19.50
N LEU A 93 -0.07 -20.36 -19.61
CA LEU A 93 -0.07 -19.10 -20.34
C LEU A 93 0.21 -19.39 -21.79
N LEU A 94 -0.70 -18.99 -22.68
CA LEU A 94 -0.59 -19.18 -24.11
C LEU A 94 -0.16 -17.86 -24.80
N ARG A 95 0.29 -17.97 -26.06
CA ARG A 95 0.59 -16.81 -26.89
C ARG A 95 -0.70 -16.05 -27.18
N GLY A 96 -0.62 -14.72 -27.41
CA GLY A 96 -1.79 -13.89 -27.69
C GLY A 96 -2.67 -13.59 -26.48
N ARG A 97 -2.10 -13.53 -25.27
CA ARG A 97 -2.81 -13.22 -24.01
C ARG A 97 -3.91 -14.22 -23.61
N ARG A 98 -3.85 -15.42 -24.11
CA ARG A 98 -4.76 -16.50 -23.78
C ARG A 98 -4.23 -17.30 -22.59
N ALA A 99 -5.14 -17.94 -21.85
CA ALA A 99 -4.80 -18.85 -20.77
C ALA A 99 -5.80 -19.99 -20.74
N VAL A 100 -5.34 -21.19 -20.38
CA VAL A 100 -6.20 -22.38 -20.23
C VAL A 100 -5.82 -23.10 -18.94
N VAL A 101 -6.79 -23.80 -18.34
CA VAL A 101 -6.53 -24.65 -17.19
C VAL A 101 -6.21 -26.05 -17.70
N LEU A 102 -5.00 -26.54 -17.46
CA LEU A 102 -4.61 -27.91 -17.73
C LEU A 102 -5.05 -28.80 -16.55
N MET A 103 -5.99 -29.69 -16.80
CA MET A 103 -6.59 -30.59 -15.81
C MET A 103 -5.83 -31.90 -15.66
N GLU A 104 -5.53 -32.55 -16.80
CA GLU A 104 -4.98 -33.89 -16.81
C GLU A 104 -4.26 -34.22 -18.12
N TRP A 105 -3.21 -35.04 -18.06
CA TRP A 105 -2.61 -35.66 -19.23
C TRP A 105 -3.24 -37.04 -19.47
N GLN A 106 -3.68 -37.31 -20.70
CA GLN A 106 -4.17 -38.61 -21.08
C GLN A 106 -3.04 -39.55 -21.48
N ALA A 107 -3.34 -40.85 -21.50
CA ALA A 107 -2.35 -41.91 -21.81
C ALA A 107 -1.79 -41.81 -23.26
N ASP A 108 -2.54 -41.20 -24.17
CA ASP A 108 -2.14 -40.93 -25.56
C ASP A 108 -1.32 -39.65 -25.72
N GLY A 109 -1.05 -38.94 -24.62
CA GLY A 109 -0.33 -37.67 -24.60
C GLY A 109 -1.19 -36.42 -24.87
N ALA A 110 -2.49 -36.55 -25.10
CA ALA A 110 -3.42 -35.44 -25.20
C ALA A 110 -3.63 -34.76 -23.84
N ALA A 111 -3.90 -33.49 -23.84
CA ALA A 111 -4.18 -32.70 -22.64
C ALA A 111 -5.68 -32.41 -22.49
N ARG A 112 -6.25 -32.73 -21.35
CA ARG A 112 -7.60 -32.23 -20.99
C ARG A 112 -7.48 -30.84 -20.44
N VAL A 113 -8.02 -29.86 -21.17
CA VAL A 113 -7.95 -28.44 -20.83
C VAL A 113 -9.32 -27.83 -20.69
N VAL A 114 -9.44 -26.83 -19.82
CA VAL A 114 -10.63 -25.96 -19.73
C VAL A 114 -10.24 -24.63 -20.35
N ASP A 115 -10.96 -24.28 -21.43
CA ASP A 115 -10.67 -23.10 -22.23
C ASP A 115 -11.74 -22.01 -21.94
N PRO A 116 -11.35 -20.84 -21.40
CA PRO A 116 -12.25 -19.71 -21.25
C PRO A 116 -12.89 -19.26 -22.56
N ASP A 117 -12.13 -19.22 -23.65
CA ASP A 117 -12.61 -18.84 -24.98
C ASP A 117 -13.71 -19.79 -25.51
N ALA A 118 -13.77 -21.01 -25.00
CA ALA A 118 -14.81 -21.99 -25.30
C ALA A 118 -15.94 -22.03 -24.25
N GLY A 119 -16.13 -20.95 -23.48
CA GLY A 119 -17.15 -20.87 -22.43
C GLY A 119 -16.88 -21.78 -21.23
N MET A 120 -15.60 -21.95 -20.85
CA MET A 120 -15.16 -22.85 -19.75
C MET A 120 -15.51 -24.34 -19.99
N GLY A 121 -15.66 -24.72 -21.24
CA GLY A 121 -15.86 -26.13 -21.62
C GLY A 121 -14.57 -26.95 -21.54
N GLU A 122 -14.70 -28.22 -21.11
CA GLU A 122 -13.60 -29.18 -21.20
C GLU A 122 -13.36 -29.59 -22.63
N SER A 123 -12.12 -29.57 -23.08
CA SER A 123 -11.71 -29.98 -24.42
C SER A 123 -10.41 -30.78 -24.37
N LEU A 124 -10.26 -31.66 -25.38
CA LEU A 124 -9.02 -32.45 -25.53
C LEU A 124 -8.14 -31.78 -26.59
N TRP A 125 -6.98 -31.33 -26.15
CA TRP A 125 -6.00 -30.72 -27.05
C TRP A 125 -4.83 -31.68 -27.33
N PRO A 126 -4.49 -31.91 -28.60
CA PRO A 126 -3.27 -32.60 -28.98
C PRO A 126 -2.05 -31.90 -28.39
N ARG A 127 -1.06 -32.68 -27.98
CA ARG A 127 0.19 -32.14 -27.40
C ARG A 127 0.89 -31.14 -28.32
N GLU A 128 0.86 -31.41 -29.63
CA GLU A 128 1.47 -30.54 -30.65
C GLU A 128 0.86 -29.17 -30.67
N ARG A 129 -0.48 -29.07 -30.59
CA ARG A 129 -1.20 -27.80 -30.53
C ARG A 129 -0.82 -27.04 -29.26
N LEU A 130 -0.82 -27.72 -28.13
CA LEU A 130 -0.48 -27.09 -26.85
C LEU A 130 0.98 -26.59 -26.85
N GLN A 131 1.89 -27.34 -27.43
CA GLN A 131 3.31 -26.97 -27.55
C GLN A 131 3.52 -25.74 -28.49
N ALA A 132 2.73 -25.62 -29.52
CA ALA A 132 2.77 -24.48 -30.46
C ALA A 132 2.24 -23.19 -29.82
N GLU A 133 1.19 -23.29 -29.00
CA GLU A 133 0.53 -22.16 -28.37
C GLU A 133 1.14 -21.77 -27.01
N TYR A 134 1.85 -22.66 -26.33
CA TYR A 134 2.41 -22.43 -24.99
C TYR A 134 3.51 -21.35 -24.98
N ALA A 135 3.39 -20.38 -24.06
CA ALA A 135 4.32 -19.27 -23.90
C ALA A 135 5.55 -19.61 -23.00
N GLY A 136 5.69 -20.85 -22.54
CA GLY A 136 6.80 -21.28 -21.68
C GLY A 136 6.63 -20.96 -20.19
N SER A 137 5.49 -20.42 -19.78
CA SER A 137 5.21 -20.07 -18.39
C SER A 137 3.86 -20.64 -17.93
N ALA A 138 3.81 -21.13 -16.69
CA ALA A 138 2.61 -21.69 -16.08
C ALA A 138 2.40 -21.14 -14.67
N LEU A 139 1.14 -21.13 -14.21
CA LEU A 139 0.76 -20.75 -12.86
C LEU A 139 0.32 -22.03 -12.11
N LEU A 140 1.13 -22.45 -11.17
CA LEU A 140 0.82 -23.57 -10.27
C LEU A 140 -0.16 -23.04 -9.21
N VAL A 141 -1.31 -23.68 -9.07
CA VAL A 141 -2.34 -23.28 -8.10
C VAL A 141 -2.68 -24.47 -7.21
N ARG A 142 -2.63 -24.27 -5.92
CA ARG A 142 -2.99 -25.30 -4.91
C ARG A 142 -3.79 -24.67 -3.79
N PRO A 143 -4.69 -25.41 -3.13
CA PRO A 143 -5.28 -24.95 -1.88
C PRO A 143 -4.18 -24.59 -0.87
N ALA A 144 -4.28 -23.42 -0.25
CA ALA A 144 -3.44 -23.14 0.90
C ALA A 144 -3.74 -24.17 1.99
N PRO A 145 -2.74 -24.75 2.66
CA PRO A 145 -2.96 -25.74 3.71
C PRO A 145 -3.84 -25.13 4.80
N VAL A 146 -4.98 -25.76 5.05
CA VAL A 146 -5.83 -25.48 6.22
C VAL A 146 -5.39 -26.46 7.29
N PHE A 147 -4.83 -25.96 8.37
CA PHE A 147 -4.50 -26.80 9.52
C PHE A 147 -5.79 -27.12 10.28
N ASP A 148 -5.97 -28.39 10.64
CA ASP A 148 -7.08 -28.89 11.47
C ASP A 148 -7.04 -28.18 12.85
N GLU A 149 -8.21 -27.86 13.42
CA GLU A 149 -8.35 -27.27 14.76
C GLU A 149 -7.67 -28.09 15.88
N ARG A 150 -7.37 -29.35 15.61
CA ARG A 150 -6.63 -30.23 16.50
C ARG A 150 -5.14 -29.93 16.61
N SER A 151 -4.60 -29.09 15.74
CA SER A 151 -3.20 -28.66 15.71
C SER A 151 -3.02 -27.23 16.23
N ALA A 152 -3.82 -26.83 17.23
CA ALA A 152 -3.75 -25.49 17.82
C ALA A 152 -2.35 -25.09 18.33
N ASP A 153 -1.50 -26.09 18.67
CA ASP A 153 -0.10 -25.86 19.07
C ASP A 153 0.88 -25.73 17.89
N TYR A 154 0.44 -26.02 16.66
CA TYR A 154 1.22 -25.85 15.43
C TYR A 154 0.57 -24.79 14.53
N GLN A 155 0.35 -23.61 15.05
CA GLN A 155 0.16 -22.45 14.20
C GLN A 155 1.50 -22.15 13.53
N ALA A 156 1.71 -22.70 12.34
CA ALA A 156 2.65 -22.08 11.43
C ALA A 156 2.21 -20.63 11.29
N PRO A 157 3.05 -19.65 11.61
CA PRO A 157 2.65 -18.25 11.56
C PRO A 157 2.22 -17.95 10.13
N VAL A 158 0.92 -17.84 9.94
CA VAL A 158 0.34 -17.25 8.75
C VAL A 158 0.87 -15.84 8.74
N SER A 159 1.81 -15.59 7.84
CA SER A 159 2.52 -14.32 7.67
C SER A 159 3.24 -13.83 8.94
N GLY A 160 4.54 -14.09 9.02
CA GLY A 160 5.41 -13.34 9.89
C GLY A 160 5.11 -11.84 9.76
N HIS A 161 5.35 -11.09 10.81
CA HIS A 161 5.20 -9.64 10.87
C HIS A 161 5.43 -9.01 9.48
N TRP A 162 4.49 -8.20 8.99
CA TRP A 162 4.44 -7.63 7.63
C TRP A 162 5.80 -7.09 7.15
N PHE A 163 6.57 -6.54 8.08
CA PHE A 163 7.91 -6.00 7.86
C PHE A 163 8.98 -7.11 7.89
N TRP A 164 9.09 -7.86 9.02
CA TRP A 164 10.14 -8.87 9.21
C TRP A 164 10.01 -10.06 8.26
N GLY A 165 8.79 -10.43 7.91
CA GLY A 165 8.54 -11.48 6.91
C GLY A 165 9.08 -11.11 5.52
N THR A 166 8.93 -9.85 5.13
CA THR A 166 9.46 -9.34 3.85
C THR A 166 10.99 -9.27 3.88
N LEU A 167 11.58 -8.80 5.00
CA LEU A 167 13.02 -8.74 5.19
C LEU A 167 13.67 -10.14 5.13
N ARG A 168 13.06 -11.14 5.75
CA ARG A 168 13.56 -12.53 5.75
C ARG A 168 13.61 -13.15 4.34
N ARG A 169 12.69 -12.78 3.46
CA ARG A 169 12.70 -13.24 2.06
C ARG A 169 13.90 -12.69 1.26
N LEU A 170 14.46 -11.57 1.68
CA LEU A 170 15.63 -10.94 1.04
C LEU A 170 16.96 -11.37 1.68
N TRP A 171 16.93 -12.24 2.72
CA TRP A 171 18.13 -12.69 3.44
C TRP A 171 19.25 -13.22 2.54
N PRO A 172 18.98 -13.96 1.43
CA PRO A 172 20.06 -14.40 0.55
C PRO A 172 20.90 -13.26 -0.03
N ILE A 173 20.24 -12.12 -0.42
CA ILE A 173 20.95 -10.94 -0.96
C ILE A 173 21.82 -10.30 0.13
N TYR A 174 21.33 -10.27 1.38
CA TYR A 174 22.12 -9.76 2.49
C TYR A 174 23.33 -10.65 2.81
N GLY A 175 23.29 -11.93 2.53
CA GLY A 175 24.44 -12.83 2.61
C GLY A 175 25.59 -12.41 1.67
N GLU A 176 25.27 -12.02 0.43
CA GLU A 176 26.23 -11.50 -0.55
C GLU A 176 26.82 -10.15 -0.09
N VAL A 177 25.99 -9.29 0.50
CA VAL A 177 26.43 -8.01 1.09
C VAL A 177 27.39 -8.23 2.27
N LEU A 178 27.10 -9.21 3.14
CA LEU A 178 27.97 -9.57 4.26
C LEU A 178 29.33 -10.10 3.80
N LEU A 179 29.34 -10.94 2.77
CA LEU A 179 30.58 -11.44 2.18
C LEU A 179 31.40 -10.30 1.58
N ALA A 180 30.79 -9.41 0.82
CA ALA A 180 31.46 -8.24 0.26
C ALA A 180 32.01 -7.33 1.39
N ALA A 181 31.25 -7.11 2.46
CA ALA A 181 31.70 -6.33 3.62
C ALA A 181 32.88 -6.98 4.33
N PHE A 182 32.85 -8.31 4.49
CA PHE A 182 33.99 -9.06 5.06
C PHE A 182 35.26 -8.83 4.23
N LEU A 183 35.19 -8.99 2.90
CA LEU A 183 36.35 -8.77 2.01
C LEU A 183 36.82 -7.32 2.03
N VAL A 184 35.93 -6.33 2.00
CA VAL A 184 36.28 -4.90 2.11
C VAL A 184 37.02 -4.61 3.42
N ASN A 185 36.58 -5.14 4.55
CA ASN A 185 37.24 -4.94 5.83
C ASN A 185 38.57 -5.72 5.95
N LEU A 186 38.69 -6.87 5.28
CA LEU A 186 39.98 -7.60 5.18
C LEU A 186 40.98 -6.83 4.30
N PHE A 187 40.56 -6.33 3.14
CA PHE A 187 41.42 -5.51 2.25
C PHE A 187 41.85 -4.21 2.91
N ALA A 188 41.04 -3.69 3.84
CA ALA A 188 41.41 -2.52 4.63
C ALA A 188 42.68 -2.70 5.47
N LEU A 189 43.12 -3.93 5.78
CA LEU A 189 44.37 -4.23 6.46
C LEU A 189 45.57 -4.10 5.55
N ALA A 190 45.41 -4.17 4.25
CA ALA A 190 46.52 -4.20 3.28
C ALA A 190 47.43 -2.96 3.39
N LEU A 191 46.88 -1.76 3.46
CA LEU A 191 47.60 -0.51 3.51
C LEU A 191 48.42 -0.34 4.84
N PRO A 192 47.86 -0.58 6.05
CA PRO A 192 48.65 -0.59 7.29
C PRO A 192 49.79 -1.60 7.29
N LEU A 193 49.55 -2.83 6.80
CA LEU A 193 50.56 -3.88 6.73
C LEU A 193 51.65 -3.57 5.69
N PHE A 194 51.28 -2.99 4.56
CA PHE A 194 52.22 -2.48 3.56
C PHE A 194 53.13 -1.43 4.18
N THR A 195 52.57 -0.41 4.81
CA THR A 195 53.31 0.67 5.43
C THR A 195 54.30 0.11 6.52
N MET A 196 53.82 -0.83 7.34
CA MET A 196 54.65 -1.51 8.31
C MET A 196 55.86 -2.19 7.66
N ASN A 197 55.66 -2.94 6.57
CA ASN A 197 56.75 -3.65 5.90
C ASN A 197 57.72 -2.68 5.19
N VAL A 198 57.22 -1.57 4.66
CA VAL A 198 58.08 -0.53 4.06
C VAL A 198 59.04 0.03 5.10
N TYR A 199 58.56 0.45 6.28
CA TYR A 199 59.39 1.04 7.31
C TYR A 199 60.28 0.02 8.05
N ASN A 200 59.86 -1.23 8.18
CA ASN A 200 60.59 -2.25 8.90
C ASN A 200 61.63 -3.00 8.04
N ARG A 201 61.38 -3.15 6.73
CA ARG A 201 62.25 -3.99 5.87
C ARG A 201 62.78 -3.23 4.65
N VAL A 202 61.95 -2.46 3.96
CA VAL A 202 62.41 -1.81 2.71
C VAL A 202 63.36 -0.66 2.97
N VAL A 203 63.01 0.25 3.89
CA VAL A 203 63.80 1.44 4.19
C VAL A 203 65.16 1.07 4.80
N PRO A 204 65.26 0.20 5.85
CA PRO A 204 66.55 -0.15 6.43
C PRO A 204 67.47 -0.90 5.46
N ASN A 205 66.90 -1.77 4.62
CA ASN A 205 67.68 -2.65 3.72
C ASN A 205 67.85 -2.07 2.30
N ARG A 206 67.31 -0.86 2.03
CA ARG A 206 67.28 -0.23 0.70
C ARG A 206 66.71 -1.15 -0.41
N ALA A 207 65.76 -2.02 -0.06
CA ALA A 207 65.21 -3.06 -0.91
C ALA A 207 64.13 -2.50 -1.87
N VAL A 208 64.55 -1.77 -2.90
CA VAL A 208 63.63 -1.10 -3.85
C VAL A 208 62.80 -2.10 -4.65
N GLU A 209 63.36 -3.26 -4.99
CA GLU A 209 62.64 -4.33 -5.71
C GLU A 209 61.43 -4.83 -4.86
N THR A 210 61.64 -5.06 -3.57
CA THR A 210 60.56 -5.45 -2.65
C THR A 210 59.50 -4.36 -2.53
N LEU A 211 59.89 -3.08 -2.58
CA LEU A 211 58.94 -1.96 -2.57
C LEU A 211 57.95 -2.04 -3.74
N TRP A 212 58.46 -2.25 -4.96
CA TRP A 212 57.62 -2.35 -6.15
C TRP A 212 56.67 -3.55 -6.10
N VAL A 213 57.15 -4.72 -5.67
CA VAL A 213 56.31 -5.91 -5.50
C VAL A 213 55.18 -5.66 -4.51
N LEU A 214 55.49 -5.06 -3.34
CA LEU A 214 54.50 -4.73 -2.34
C LEU A 214 53.51 -3.63 -2.82
N ALA A 215 54.02 -2.63 -3.54
CA ALA A 215 53.19 -1.53 -4.07
C ALA A 215 52.20 -2.05 -5.15
N ILE A 216 52.65 -2.91 -6.06
CA ILE A 216 51.80 -3.55 -7.06
C ILE A 216 50.75 -4.42 -6.34
N GLY A 217 51.15 -5.22 -5.34
CA GLY A 217 50.24 -6.04 -4.57
C GLY A 217 49.12 -5.23 -3.90
N VAL A 218 49.49 -4.12 -3.23
CA VAL A 218 48.49 -3.21 -2.63
C VAL A 218 47.63 -2.53 -3.68
N GLY A 219 48.19 -2.18 -4.84
CA GLY A 219 47.45 -1.64 -5.99
C GLY A 219 46.36 -2.61 -6.47
N VAL A 220 46.68 -3.90 -6.61
CA VAL A 220 45.73 -4.95 -6.95
C VAL A 220 44.65 -5.09 -5.87
N VAL A 221 45.02 -5.11 -4.58
CA VAL A 221 44.06 -5.15 -3.47
C VAL A 221 43.13 -3.93 -3.49
N ALA A 222 43.67 -2.73 -3.77
CA ALA A 222 42.84 -1.52 -3.87
C ALA A 222 41.84 -1.58 -5.02
N LEU A 223 42.22 -2.19 -6.15
CA LEU A 223 41.30 -2.43 -7.26
C LEU A 223 40.16 -3.40 -6.86
N PHE A 224 40.49 -4.49 -6.19
CA PHE A 224 39.50 -5.42 -5.66
C PHE A 224 38.63 -4.78 -4.58
N ASP A 225 39.18 -3.95 -3.69
CA ASP A 225 38.42 -3.19 -2.70
C ASP A 225 37.38 -2.27 -3.35
N LEU A 226 37.78 -1.54 -4.41
CA LEU A 226 36.88 -0.72 -5.21
C LEU A 226 35.76 -1.54 -5.83
N LEU A 227 36.09 -2.69 -6.43
CA LEU A 227 35.11 -3.60 -7.02
C LEU A 227 34.11 -4.11 -5.96
N MET A 228 34.60 -4.57 -4.80
CA MET A 228 33.74 -5.09 -3.72
C MET A 228 32.86 -4.02 -3.11
N ARG A 229 33.34 -2.79 -2.95
CA ARG A 229 32.53 -1.65 -2.51
C ARG A 229 31.40 -1.35 -3.50
N THR A 230 31.71 -1.36 -4.79
CA THR A 230 30.73 -1.11 -5.84
C THR A 230 29.68 -2.22 -5.89
N LEU A 231 30.09 -3.49 -5.84
CA LEU A 231 29.18 -4.63 -5.79
C LEU A 231 28.30 -4.59 -4.52
N ARG A 232 28.89 -4.30 -3.36
CA ARG A 232 28.14 -4.14 -2.11
C ARG A 232 27.06 -3.07 -2.22
N ALA A 233 27.41 -1.91 -2.78
CA ALA A 233 26.46 -0.82 -2.98
C ALA A 233 25.33 -1.23 -3.94
N TYR A 234 25.68 -1.92 -5.03
CA TYR A 234 24.68 -2.42 -6.00
C TYR A 234 23.72 -3.43 -5.38
N PHE A 235 24.20 -4.44 -4.64
CA PHE A 235 23.35 -5.43 -3.99
C PHE A 235 22.44 -4.80 -2.93
N LEU A 236 22.95 -3.84 -2.16
CA LEU A 236 22.13 -3.10 -1.20
C LEU A 236 21.02 -2.29 -1.89
N ASP A 237 21.32 -1.63 -2.99
CA ASP A 237 20.32 -0.86 -3.74
C ASP A 237 19.24 -1.77 -4.37
N VAL A 238 19.65 -2.91 -4.95
CA VAL A 238 18.72 -3.91 -5.49
C VAL A 238 17.81 -4.49 -4.38
N ALA A 239 18.39 -4.85 -3.23
CA ALA A 239 17.62 -5.34 -2.09
C ALA A 239 16.64 -4.27 -1.60
N GLY A 240 17.13 -3.02 -1.49
CA GLY A 240 16.33 -1.87 -1.08
C GLY A 240 15.15 -1.61 -2.01
N LYS A 241 15.36 -1.59 -3.31
CA LYS A 241 14.28 -1.37 -4.30
C LYS A 241 13.23 -2.48 -4.28
N LYS A 242 13.67 -3.75 -4.20
CA LYS A 242 12.72 -4.89 -4.08
C LYS A 242 11.90 -4.81 -2.80
N PHE A 243 12.54 -4.45 -1.69
CA PHE A 243 11.87 -4.27 -0.41
C PHE A 243 10.86 -3.12 -0.46
N ASP A 244 11.25 -1.99 -1.06
CA ASP A 244 10.42 -0.82 -1.24
C ASP A 244 9.11 -1.12 -1.98
N VAL A 245 9.21 -1.65 -3.18
CA VAL A 245 8.03 -1.96 -4.01
C VAL A 245 7.08 -2.90 -3.26
N ALA A 246 7.63 -3.94 -2.61
CA ALA A 246 6.81 -4.91 -1.89
C ALA A 246 6.10 -4.32 -0.68
N LEU A 247 6.78 -3.45 0.10
CA LEU A 247 6.19 -2.84 1.28
C LEU A 247 5.21 -1.71 0.94
N SER A 248 5.56 -0.84 0.00
CA SER A 248 4.68 0.25 -0.44
C SER A 248 3.37 -0.29 -1.00
N ALA A 249 3.43 -1.35 -1.82
CA ALA A 249 2.23 -2.00 -2.33
C ALA A 249 1.35 -2.58 -1.21
N ARG A 250 1.95 -3.28 -0.23
CA ARG A 250 1.23 -3.83 0.92
C ARG A 250 0.62 -2.76 1.81
N LEU A 251 1.37 -1.69 2.09
CA LEU A 251 0.89 -0.58 2.90
C LEU A 251 -0.31 0.10 2.23
N PHE A 252 -0.21 0.38 0.93
CA PHE A 252 -1.31 1.00 0.19
C PHE A 252 -2.53 0.09 0.11
N GLU A 253 -2.35 -1.21 -0.13
CA GLU A 253 -3.44 -2.20 -0.10
C GLU A 253 -4.14 -2.22 1.28
N ARG A 254 -3.35 -2.16 2.37
CA ARG A 254 -3.90 -2.10 3.74
C ARG A 254 -4.72 -0.83 3.96
N VAL A 255 -4.19 0.31 3.53
CA VAL A 255 -4.88 1.61 3.64
C VAL A 255 -6.20 1.62 2.88
N MET A 256 -6.22 1.08 1.66
CA MET A 256 -7.43 0.98 0.85
C MET A 256 -8.46 -0.02 1.41
N GLY A 257 -7.99 -1.01 2.16
CA GLY A 257 -8.84 -2.00 2.81
C GLY A 257 -9.33 -1.63 4.22
N LEU A 258 -8.98 -0.48 4.76
CA LEU A 258 -9.40 -0.07 6.12
C LEU A 258 -10.91 0.13 6.20
N ARG A 259 -11.51 -0.31 7.32
CA ARG A 259 -12.90 0.05 7.64
C ARG A 259 -13.04 1.55 7.85
N MET A 260 -14.15 2.11 7.42
CA MET A 260 -14.42 3.55 7.57
C MET A 260 -14.39 4.02 9.04
N GLU A 261 -14.78 3.15 9.98
CA GLU A 261 -14.74 3.42 11.42
C GLU A 261 -13.31 3.61 11.95
N ALA A 262 -12.35 2.92 11.33
CA ALA A 262 -10.94 2.95 11.71
C ALA A 262 -10.13 4.03 10.97
N ARG A 263 -10.76 4.74 10.03
CA ARG A 263 -10.09 5.78 9.24
C ARG A 263 -9.61 6.92 10.15
N PRO A 264 -8.35 7.35 10.03
CA PRO A 264 -7.83 8.50 10.75
C PRO A 264 -8.63 9.78 10.47
N ARG A 265 -8.89 10.57 11.52
CA ARG A 265 -9.70 11.80 11.39
C ARG A 265 -9.04 12.88 10.54
N SER A 266 -7.71 12.96 10.55
CA SER A 266 -6.94 13.95 9.79
C SER A 266 -6.27 13.30 8.60
N VAL A 267 -6.70 13.66 7.40
CA VAL A 267 -6.09 13.21 6.13
C VAL A 267 -4.64 13.68 6.03
N GLY A 268 -4.35 14.93 6.46
CA GLY A 268 -3.01 15.48 6.41
C GLY A 268 -2.03 14.82 7.37
N ALA A 269 -2.47 14.50 8.59
CA ALA A 269 -1.65 13.74 9.54
C ALA A 269 -1.38 12.32 9.03
N PHE A 270 -2.38 11.69 8.42
CA PHE A 270 -2.26 10.36 7.84
C PHE A 270 -1.32 10.33 6.63
N ALA A 271 -1.43 11.31 5.73
CA ALA A 271 -0.49 11.46 4.61
C ALA A 271 0.95 11.66 5.09
N ASN A 272 1.16 12.44 6.17
CA ASN A 272 2.47 12.58 6.78
C ASN A 272 3.01 11.26 7.33
N GLN A 273 2.17 10.44 7.98
CA GLN A 273 2.60 9.12 8.48
C GLN A 273 3.07 8.19 7.34
N LEU A 274 2.38 8.22 6.20
CA LEU A 274 2.79 7.47 5.01
C LEU A 274 4.11 8.00 4.44
N GLN A 275 4.32 9.31 4.43
CA GLN A 275 5.56 9.94 3.99
C GLN A 275 6.74 9.63 4.93
N GLU A 276 6.50 9.60 6.24
CA GLU A 276 7.53 9.22 7.22
C GLU A 276 8.00 7.76 7.04
N PHE A 277 7.14 6.90 6.51
CA PHE A 277 7.53 5.54 6.14
C PHE A 277 8.60 5.51 5.04
N GLU A 278 8.58 6.46 4.09
CA GLU A 278 9.64 6.58 3.09
C GLU A 278 11.01 6.89 3.73
N ALA A 279 11.03 7.77 4.74
CA ALA A 279 12.25 8.06 5.48
C ALA A 279 12.77 6.85 6.28
N PHE A 280 11.86 6.07 6.88
CA PHE A 280 12.20 4.81 7.54
C PHE A 280 12.79 3.78 6.56
N ARG A 281 12.16 3.63 5.39
CA ARG A 281 12.61 2.77 4.31
C ARG A 281 14.02 3.13 3.86
N GLU A 282 14.27 4.42 3.58
CA GLU A 282 15.57 4.93 3.20
C GLU A 282 16.63 4.65 4.28
N PHE A 283 16.27 4.77 5.55
CA PHE A 283 17.14 4.45 6.66
C PHE A 283 17.59 2.99 6.65
N ILE A 284 16.70 2.02 6.39
CA ILE A 284 17.05 0.59 6.40
C ILE A 284 17.79 0.16 5.13
N THR A 285 17.52 0.80 3.99
CA THR A 285 18.13 0.41 2.71
C THR A 285 19.42 1.17 2.37
N SER A 286 19.79 2.15 3.18
CA SER A 286 20.91 3.06 2.92
C SER A 286 22.21 2.68 3.67
N ALA A 287 23.10 3.65 3.75
CA ALA A 287 24.38 3.57 4.48
C ALA A 287 24.29 3.08 5.94
N THR A 288 23.09 3.11 6.55
CA THR A 288 22.86 2.61 7.92
C THR A 288 23.16 1.12 8.04
N LEU A 289 22.66 0.33 7.10
CA LEU A 289 22.90 -1.11 7.09
C LEU A 289 24.38 -1.41 6.88
N THR A 290 25.05 -0.63 6.02
CA THR A 290 26.49 -0.72 5.79
C THR A 290 27.28 -0.50 7.08
N THR A 291 26.94 0.57 7.82
CA THR A 291 27.61 0.90 9.09
C THR A 291 27.39 -0.19 10.16
N LEU A 292 26.15 -0.72 10.22
CA LEU A 292 25.83 -1.79 11.17
C LEU A 292 26.57 -3.10 10.83
N ILE A 293 26.75 -3.39 9.55
CA ILE A 293 27.51 -4.55 9.07
C ILE A 293 29.02 -4.35 9.33
N ASP A 294 29.53 -3.13 9.17
CA ASP A 294 30.96 -2.84 9.37
C ASP A 294 31.34 -2.75 10.86
N MET A 295 30.39 -2.51 11.79
CA MET A 295 30.65 -2.37 13.21
C MET A 295 31.38 -3.58 13.87
N PRO A 296 31.01 -4.85 13.64
CA PRO A 296 31.70 -6.00 14.18
C PRO A 296 33.16 -6.08 13.75
N PHE A 297 33.54 -5.54 12.60
CA PHE A 297 34.94 -5.56 12.11
C PHE A 297 35.84 -4.62 12.87
N ALA A 298 35.32 -3.70 13.68
CA ALA A 298 36.10 -2.97 14.64
C ALA A 298 36.89 -3.92 15.59
N LEU A 299 36.29 -5.07 15.95
CA LEU A 299 36.96 -6.11 16.74
C LEU A 299 38.12 -6.74 15.98
N LEU A 300 38.00 -6.92 14.66
CA LEU A 300 39.12 -7.41 13.83
C LEU A 300 40.29 -6.44 13.88
N PHE A 301 40.05 -5.14 13.73
CA PHE A 301 41.12 -4.13 13.81
C PHE A 301 41.73 -4.07 15.19
N LEU A 302 40.95 -4.19 16.28
CA LEU A 302 41.50 -4.28 17.65
C LEU A 302 42.35 -5.55 17.84
N ALA A 303 41.92 -6.69 17.32
CA ALA A 303 42.68 -7.94 17.39
C ALA A 303 44.05 -7.81 16.67
N VAL A 304 44.05 -7.14 15.49
CA VAL A 304 45.31 -6.89 14.76
C VAL A 304 46.23 -5.91 15.52
N ILE A 305 45.65 -4.85 16.13
CA ILE A 305 46.44 -3.93 17.01
C ILE A 305 47.04 -4.69 18.19
N ALA A 306 46.28 -5.57 18.85
CA ALA A 306 46.77 -6.40 19.96
C ALA A 306 47.90 -7.34 19.51
N TRP A 307 47.78 -7.91 18.30
CA TRP A 307 48.81 -8.79 17.75
C TRP A 307 50.11 -8.04 17.39
N LEU A 308 49.99 -6.84 16.78
CA LEU A 308 51.16 -6.06 16.34
C LEU A 308 51.82 -5.23 17.44
N GLY A 309 51.00 -4.59 18.27
CA GLY A 309 51.42 -3.59 19.26
C GLY A 309 51.17 -4.00 20.71
N GLY A 310 50.63 -5.19 20.98
CA GLY A 310 50.33 -5.68 22.32
C GLY A 310 49.44 -4.71 23.13
N PRO A 311 49.97 -4.10 24.22
CA PRO A 311 49.16 -3.23 25.09
C PRO A 311 48.64 -1.94 24.44
N LEU A 312 49.08 -1.57 23.23
CA LEU A 312 48.56 -0.40 22.51
C LEU A 312 47.07 -0.50 22.23
N VAL A 313 46.49 -1.71 22.21
CA VAL A 313 45.04 -1.94 22.06
C VAL A 313 44.21 -1.32 23.20
N LEU A 314 44.81 -1.09 24.37
CA LEU A 314 44.12 -0.45 25.52
C LEU A 314 43.67 0.98 25.20
N VAL A 315 44.39 1.70 24.33
CA VAL A 315 44.06 3.07 23.97
C VAL A 315 42.69 3.16 23.29
N PRO A 316 42.44 2.49 22.15
CA PRO A 316 41.09 2.48 21.55
C PRO A 316 40.06 1.78 22.44
N LEU A 317 40.45 0.74 23.21
CA LEU A 317 39.54 0.01 24.09
C LEU A 317 38.97 0.89 25.21
N VAL A 318 39.75 1.86 25.76
CA VAL A 318 39.26 2.82 26.74
C VAL A 318 38.40 3.93 26.10
N LEU A 319 38.75 4.38 24.91
CA LEU A 319 38.03 5.46 24.24
C LEU A 319 36.65 5.01 23.68
N MET A 320 36.53 3.76 23.25
CA MET A 320 35.26 3.23 22.73
C MET A 320 34.07 3.36 23.72
N PRO A 321 34.16 2.90 24.98
CA PRO A 321 33.09 3.05 25.95
C PRO A 321 32.73 4.52 26.23
N VAL A 322 33.71 5.42 26.23
CA VAL A 322 33.49 6.86 26.44
C VAL A 322 32.63 7.44 25.31
N VAL A 323 32.96 7.14 24.04
CA VAL A 323 32.18 7.54 22.89
C VAL A 323 30.75 6.93 22.94
N MET A 324 30.67 5.65 23.26
CA MET A 324 29.36 4.96 23.35
C MET A 324 28.48 5.52 24.47
N LEU A 325 29.05 5.81 25.63
CA LEU A 325 28.33 6.41 26.76
C LEU A 325 27.79 7.81 26.41
N TYR A 326 28.61 8.63 25.76
CA TYR A 326 28.23 9.95 25.32
C TYR A 326 27.09 9.85 24.24
N ALA A 327 27.25 8.99 23.25
CA ALA A 327 26.28 8.78 22.20
C ALA A 327 24.93 8.29 22.77
N TRP A 328 24.96 7.34 23.71
CA TRP A 328 23.76 6.87 24.41
C TRP A 328 23.06 8.00 25.18
N ARG A 329 23.83 8.82 25.91
CA ARG A 329 23.28 9.95 26.66
C ARG A 329 22.69 11.02 25.74
N ALA A 330 23.31 11.27 24.60
CA ALA A 330 22.78 12.15 23.57
C ALA A 330 21.45 11.60 22.96
N GLN A 331 21.40 10.28 22.70
CA GLN A 331 20.23 9.61 22.17
C GLN A 331 19.02 9.70 23.10
N VAL A 332 19.20 9.48 24.40
CA VAL A 332 18.09 9.57 25.38
C VAL A 332 17.44 10.96 25.34
N ARG A 333 18.23 12.03 25.25
CA ARG A 333 17.72 13.42 25.12
C ARG A 333 17.09 13.69 23.76
N LEU A 334 17.65 13.12 22.70
CA LEU A 334 17.20 13.30 21.35
C LEU A 334 15.80 12.70 21.10
N ARG A 335 15.52 11.56 21.72
CA ARG A 335 14.23 10.83 21.56
C ARG A 335 13.01 11.71 21.86
N ALA A 336 13.05 12.49 22.95
CA ALA A 336 11.96 13.41 23.29
C ALA A 336 11.79 14.52 22.25
N LEU A 337 12.91 15.09 21.75
CA LEU A 337 12.90 16.13 20.72
C LEU A 337 12.36 15.62 19.38
N VAL A 338 12.70 14.39 19.01
CA VAL A 338 12.20 13.74 17.77
C VAL A 338 10.70 13.53 17.86
N GLN A 339 10.19 12.98 18.98
CA GLN A 339 8.73 12.77 19.14
C GLN A 339 7.93 14.06 19.05
N GLU A 340 8.42 15.13 19.68
CA GLU A 340 7.76 16.43 19.61
C GLU A 340 7.84 17.03 18.21
N SER A 341 8.99 16.90 17.52
CA SER A 341 9.16 17.32 16.13
C SER A 341 8.18 16.62 15.19
N MET A 342 7.97 15.30 15.36
CA MET A 342 7.01 14.53 14.57
C MET A 342 5.57 15.01 14.77
N ARG A 343 5.16 15.28 16.02
CA ARG A 343 3.81 15.83 16.30
C ARG A 343 3.58 17.17 15.61
N GLN A 344 4.56 18.05 15.68
CA GLN A 344 4.47 19.38 15.07
C GLN A 344 4.55 19.30 13.54
N ALA A 345 5.33 18.39 12.97
CA ALA A 345 5.36 18.13 11.53
C ALA A 345 3.99 17.63 11.04
N ALA A 346 3.35 16.69 11.75
CA ALA A 346 2.01 16.23 11.44
C ALA A 346 0.98 17.38 11.48
N GLN A 347 1.07 18.25 12.49
CA GLN A 347 0.21 19.45 12.58
C GLN A 347 0.44 20.42 11.42
N LYS A 348 1.71 20.63 11.03
CA LYS A 348 2.07 21.47 9.88
C LYS A 348 1.45 20.92 8.59
N HIS A 349 1.59 19.61 8.32
CA HIS A 349 1.02 18.97 7.15
C HIS A 349 -0.51 19.00 7.16
N ALA A 350 -1.14 18.78 8.32
CA ALA A 350 -2.59 18.90 8.47
C ALA A 350 -3.07 20.32 8.12
N THR A 351 -2.40 21.35 8.66
CA THR A 351 -2.73 22.76 8.35
C THR A 351 -2.56 23.08 6.87
N LEU A 352 -1.51 22.56 6.22
CA LEU A 352 -1.28 22.76 4.79
C LEU A 352 -2.40 22.17 3.94
N ILE A 353 -2.73 20.91 4.17
CA ILE A 353 -3.77 20.20 3.41
C ILE A 353 -5.13 20.84 3.65
N GLU A 354 -5.47 21.17 4.90
CA GLU A 354 -6.71 21.88 5.24
C GLU A 354 -6.81 23.23 4.51
N THR A 355 -5.72 24.02 4.52
CA THR A 355 -5.68 25.33 3.86
C THR A 355 -5.82 25.21 2.35
N LEU A 356 -5.12 24.26 1.71
CA LEU A 356 -5.20 24.05 0.26
C LEU A 356 -6.57 23.53 -0.14
N THR A 357 -7.13 22.62 0.66
CA THR A 357 -8.48 22.08 0.42
C THR A 357 -9.56 23.14 0.53
N GLY A 358 -9.43 24.06 1.50
CA GLY A 358 -10.37 25.16 1.73
C GLY A 358 -9.89 26.50 1.18
N TYR A 359 -9.03 26.53 0.14
CA TYR A 359 -8.37 27.73 -0.34
C TYR A 359 -9.33 28.84 -0.74
N GLU A 360 -10.40 28.53 -1.45
CA GLU A 360 -11.44 29.45 -1.85
C GLU A 360 -12.14 30.09 -0.62
N THR A 361 -12.48 29.24 0.37
CA THR A 361 -13.06 29.72 1.63
C THR A 361 -12.12 30.64 2.38
N VAL A 362 -10.83 30.26 2.49
CA VAL A 362 -9.81 31.09 3.15
C VAL A 362 -9.70 32.46 2.50
N ARG A 363 -9.76 32.53 1.17
CA ARG A 363 -9.71 33.78 0.41
C ARG A 363 -10.98 34.58 0.54
N SER A 364 -12.15 33.94 0.43
CA SER A 364 -13.45 34.66 0.48
C SER A 364 -13.74 35.28 1.84
N ILE A 365 -13.33 34.66 2.95
CA ILE A 365 -13.52 35.21 4.30
C ILE A 365 -12.33 36.03 4.82
N GLY A 366 -11.28 36.23 4.00
CA GLY A 366 -10.10 37.00 4.39
C GLY A 366 -9.23 36.36 5.50
N ALA A 367 -9.29 35.03 5.68
CA ALA A 367 -8.62 34.32 6.78
C ALA A 367 -7.12 34.05 6.52
N ALA A 368 -6.52 34.61 5.48
CA ALA A 368 -5.11 34.37 5.12
C ALA A 368 -4.14 34.74 6.25
N GLY A 369 -4.34 35.89 6.93
CA GLY A 369 -3.47 36.36 8.00
C GLY A 369 -3.39 35.41 9.22
N PRO A 370 -4.53 35.01 9.83
CA PRO A 370 -4.54 34.06 10.93
C PRO A 370 -3.90 32.70 10.58
N ILE A 371 -4.14 32.18 9.38
CA ILE A 371 -3.56 30.91 8.92
C ILE A 371 -2.06 31.03 8.72
N GLN A 372 -1.59 32.15 8.11
CA GLN A 372 -0.17 32.43 7.95
C GLN A 372 0.54 32.52 9.31
N ARG A 373 -0.05 33.21 10.28
CA ARG A 373 0.50 33.29 11.65
C ARG A 373 0.64 31.90 12.27
N ARG A 374 -0.38 31.06 12.15
CA ARG A 374 -0.33 29.67 12.66
C ARG A 374 0.79 28.88 11.98
N TRP A 375 0.95 29.02 10.68
CA TRP A 375 2.02 28.37 9.90
C TRP A 375 3.40 28.84 10.36
N GLU A 376 3.62 30.15 10.53
CA GLU A 376 4.89 30.71 10.99
C GLU A 376 5.25 30.24 12.42
N GLN A 377 4.26 30.12 13.30
CA GLN A 377 4.46 29.57 14.64
C GLN A 377 4.92 28.12 14.60
N LEU A 378 4.30 27.29 13.76
CA LEU A 378 4.67 25.88 13.58
C LEU A 378 6.08 25.74 12.99
N ILE A 379 6.41 26.52 11.95
CA ILE A 379 7.76 26.52 11.35
C ILE A 379 8.81 27.00 12.36
N GLY A 380 8.53 28.11 13.07
CA GLY A 380 9.46 28.63 14.08
C GLY A 380 9.71 27.61 15.22
N SER A 381 8.70 26.87 15.62
CA SER A 381 8.82 25.80 16.61
C SER A 381 9.63 24.61 16.08
N LEU A 382 9.33 24.14 14.88
CA LEU A 382 10.08 23.07 14.21
C LEU A 382 11.54 23.44 13.98
N ALA A 383 11.83 24.70 13.62
CA ALA A 383 13.19 25.19 13.45
C ALA A 383 13.98 25.13 14.77
N ARG A 384 13.36 25.54 15.88
CA ARG A 384 14.00 25.47 17.23
C ARG A 384 14.27 24.02 17.64
N LEU A 385 13.30 23.12 17.46
CA LEU A 385 13.47 21.69 17.75
C LEU A 385 14.55 21.07 16.86
N GLY A 386 14.52 21.36 15.57
CA GLY A 386 15.50 20.89 14.59
C GLY A 386 16.94 21.39 14.91
N MET A 387 17.08 22.64 15.34
CA MET A 387 18.36 23.18 15.77
C MET A 387 18.92 22.43 17.00
N ARG A 388 18.08 22.22 18.04
CA ARG A 388 18.47 21.48 19.24
C ARG A 388 18.85 20.02 18.93
N SER A 389 18.05 19.35 18.08
CA SER A 389 18.32 18.00 17.63
C SER A 389 19.64 17.91 16.86
N ARG A 390 19.88 18.86 15.95
CA ARG A 390 21.09 18.92 15.14
C ARG A 390 22.33 19.21 16.01
N MET A 391 22.22 20.11 16.99
CA MET A 391 23.34 20.38 17.92
C MET A 391 23.72 19.13 18.72
N LEU A 392 22.75 18.37 19.24
CA LEU A 392 23.03 17.12 19.96
C LEU A 392 23.69 16.08 19.05
N SER A 393 23.20 15.93 17.84
CA SER A 393 23.77 15.01 16.84
C SER A 393 25.20 15.39 16.46
N THR A 394 25.41 16.66 16.13
CA THR A 394 26.74 17.18 15.75
C THR A 394 27.74 17.07 16.92
N SER A 395 27.26 17.30 18.15
CA SER A 395 28.15 17.12 19.34
C SER A 395 28.60 15.67 19.50
N ALA A 396 27.73 14.69 19.23
CA ALA A 396 28.09 13.27 19.29
C ALA A 396 29.13 12.90 18.21
N ILE A 397 28.94 13.41 16.99
CA ILE A 397 29.90 13.24 15.89
C ILE A 397 31.28 13.88 16.25
N ASN A 398 31.25 15.10 16.79
CA ASN A 398 32.47 15.82 17.17
C ASN A 398 33.23 15.10 18.29
N VAL A 399 32.53 14.59 19.31
CA VAL A 399 33.14 13.79 20.39
C VAL A 399 33.77 12.52 19.83
N ALA A 400 33.10 11.83 18.92
CA ALA A 400 33.63 10.64 18.28
C ALA A 400 34.88 10.96 17.41
N SER A 401 34.83 12.06 16.65
CA SER A 401 35.98 12.52 15.84
C SER A 401 37.20 12.91 16.75
N MET A 402 36.91 13.58 17.86
CA MET A 402 37.93 13.89 18.85
C MET A 402 38.56 12.62 19.46
N ALA A 403 37.76 11.60 19.73
CA ALA A 403 38.25 10.32 20.23
C ALA A 403 39.16 9.61 19.20
N VAL A 404 38.90 9.69 17.90
CA VAL A 404 39.81 9.19 16.85
C VAL A 404 41.16 9.91 16.90
N GLN A 405 41.14 11.24 17.05
CA GLN A 405 42.39 12.02 17.17
C GLN A 405 43.16 11.69 18.45
N LEU A 406 42.47 11.62 19.59
CA LEU A 406 43.06 11.24 20.86
C LEU A 406 43.62 9.80 20.83
N CYS A 407 42.95 8.89 20.13
CA CYS A 407 43.45 7.54 19.91
C CYS A 407 44.80 7.56 19.15
N SER A 408 44.85 8.33 18.06
CA SER A 408 46.10 8.46 17.28
C SER A 408 47.24 9.03 18.13
N VAL A 409 46.99 10.09 18.92
CA VAL A 409 47.98 10.68 19.85
C VAL A 409 48.38 9.70 20.93
N GLY A 410 47.40 9.03 21.56
CA GLY A 410 47.66 8.05 22.63
C GLY A 410 48.46 6.86 22.15
N ILE A 411 48.16 6.30 20.98
CA ILE A 411 48.95 5.23 20.37
C ILE A 411 50.35 5.73 20.03
N LEU A 412 50.49 6.94 19.52
CA LEU A 412 51.79 7.52 19.18
C LEU A 412 52.65 7.70 20.45
N VAL A 413 52.12 8.32 21.49
CA VAL A 413 52.85 8.58 22.76
C VAL A 413 53.23 7.25 23.42
N TYR A 414 52.28 6.37 23.65
CA TYR A 414 52.55 5.10 24.32
C TYR A 414 53.45 4.17 23.47
N GLY A 415 53.19 4.14 22.15
CA GLY A 415 53.98 3.34 21.23
C GLY A 415 55.44 3.82 21.08
N THR A 416 55.68 5.13 21.20
CA THR A 416 57.04 5.67 21.23
C THR A 416 57.85 5.16 22.45
N HIS A 417 57.23 5.08 23.64
CA HIS A 417 57.86 4.46 24.81
C HIS A 417 58.18 2.99 24.56
N ARG A 418 57.29 2.24 23.94
CA ARG A 418 57.51 0.82 23.59
C ARG A 418 58.62 0.64 22.55
N ILE A 419 58.82 1.62 21.64
CA ILE A 419 59.95 1.60 20.70
C ILE A 419 61.25 1.83 21.43
N ILE A 420 61.31 2.78 22.38
CA ILE A 420 62.50 3.06 23.20
C ILE A 420 62.91 1.83 24.02
N GLU A 421 61.92 1.07 24.51
CA GLU A 421 62.11 -0.20 25.22
C GLU A 421 62.46 -1.37 24.28
N GLY A 422 62.48 -1.18 22.96
CA GLY A 422 62.86 -2.20 22.00
C GLY A 422 61.71 -3.25 21.70
N GLU A 423 60.53 -3.02 22.23
CA GLU A 423 59.41 -3.99 22.15
C GLU A 423 58.49 -3.74 20.97
N LEU A 424 58.63 -2.62 20.25
CA LEU A 424 57.83 -2.26 19.10
C LEU A 424 58.71 -1.70 17.99
N SER A 425 58.40 -2.04 16.73
CA SER A 425 59.02 -1.45 15.56
C SER A 425 58.32 -0.15 15.13
N VAL A 426 59.05 0.75 14.45
CA VAL A 426 58.50 2.00 13.91
C VAL A 426 57.35 1.72 12.94
N GLY A 427 57.51 0.76 12.05
CA GLY A 427 56.44 0.36 11.14
C GLY A 427 55.23 -0.22 11.85
N GLY A 428 55.42 -0.97 12.95
CA GLY A 428 54.35 -1.46 13.81
C GLY A 428 53.54 -0.33 14.45
N LEU A 429 54.23 0.71 14.95
CA LEU A 429 53.58 1.91 15.49
C LEU A 429 52.71 2.59 14.45
N ILE A 430 53.23 2.84 13.24
CA ILE A 430 52.49 3.50 12.17
C ILE A 430 51.25 2.67 11.81
N ALA A 431 51.40 1.35 11.69
CA ALA A 431 50.27 0.46 11.41
C ALA A 431 49.20 0.52 12.52
N CYS A 432 49.62 0.52 13.80
CA CYS A 432 48.67 0.64 14.92
C CYS A 432 47.92 1.99 14.95
N VAL A 433 48.58 3.10 14.61
CA VAL A 433 47.90 4.42 14.46
C VAL A 433 46.85 4.37 13.37
N MET A 434 47.17 3.82 12.18
CA MET A 434 46.22 3.68 11.07
C MET A 434 45.07 2.78 11.43
N LEU A 435 45.30 1.66 12.09
CA LEU A 435 44.25 0.71 12.51
C LEU A 435 43.36 1.27 13.64
N GLY A 436 43.96 2.05 14.57
CA GLY A 436 43.22 2.70 15.66
C GLY A 436 42.17 3.67 15.13
N GLY A 437 42.50 4.45 14.11
CA GLY A 437 41.53 5.29 13.41
C GLY A 437 40.42 4.48 12.76
N ARG A 438 40.74 3.36 12.09
CA ARG A 438 39.77 2.48 11.45
C ARG A 438 38.85 1.76 12.44
N ALA A 439 39.36 1.38 13.62
CA ALA A 439 38.58 0.73 14.68
C ALA A 439 37.52 1.66 15.28
N LEU A 440 37.81 2.97 15.40
CA LEU A 440 36.90 3.96 15.96
C LEU A 440 35.92 4.59 14.94
N THR A 441 36.24 4.57 13.65
CA THR A 441 35.42 5.18 12.59
C THR A 441 33.99 4.66 12.56
N PRO A 442 33.67 3.34 12.66
CA PRO A 442 32.31 2.85 12.70
C PRO A 442 31.50 3.41 13.88
N LEU A 443 32.15 3.66 15.03
CA LEU A 443 31.48 4.26 16.20
C LEU A 443 31.04 5.72 15.95
N ALA A 444 31.88 6.49 15.24
CA ALA A 444 31.52 7.84 14.82
C ALA A 444 30.32 7.84 13.87
N GLN A 445 30.25 6.88 12.94
CA GLN A 445 29.13 6.71 12.03
C GLN A 445 27.85 6.29 12.77
N VAL A 446 27.95 5.36 13.74
CA VAL A 446 26.82 4.96 14.58
C VAL A 446 26.27 6.16 15.34
N ALA A 447 27.11 7.03 15.90
CA ALA A 447 26.69 8.25 16.60
C ALA A 447 25.85 9.17 15.65
N ALA A 448 26.22 9.27 14.37
CA ALA A 448 25.45 10.02 13.37
C ALA A 448 24.11 9.36 13.03
N LEU A 449 24.05 8.04 13.08
CA LEU A 449 22.85 7.26 12.75
C LEU A 449 21.82 7.22 13.88
N LEU A 450 22.21 7.45 15.13
CA LEU A 450 21.31 7.40 16.29
C LEU A 450 20.11 8.34 16.15
N VAL A 451 20.30 9.52 15.54
CA VAL A 451 19.21 10.47 15.26
C VAL A 451 18.19 9.86 14.33
N ARG A 452 18.65 9.31 13.20
CA ARG A 452 17.80 8.70 12.19
C ARG A 452 17.15 7.41 12.70
N PHE A 453 17.83 6.69 13.58
CA PHE A 453 17.30 5.48 14.19
C PHE A 453 16.03 5.74 14.99
N ASP A 454 16.02 6.72 15.90
CA ASP A 454 14.81 7.04 16.69
C ASP A 454 13.67 7.54 15.81
N GLN A 455 13.94 8.33 14.77
CA GLN A 455 12.94 8.74 13.77
C GLN A 455 12.36 7.52 13.05
N SER A 456 13.23 6.63 12.62
CA SER A 456 12.83 5.42 11.88
C SER A 456 12.03 4.45 12.73
N VAL A 457 12.41 4.25 13.99
CA VAL A 457 11.64 3.42 14.93
C VAL A 457 10.26 4.03 15.22
N ALA A 458 10.17 5.36 15.35
CA ALA A 458 8.90 6.02 15.54
C ALA A 458 8.00 5.91 14.29
N ALA A 459 8.56 6.08 13.09
CA ALA A 459 7.86 5.88 11.82
C ALA A 459 7.38 4.43 11.66
N LEU A 460 8.23 3.43 11.99
CA LEU A 460 7.83 2.02 11.96
C LEU A 460 6.66 1.75 12.90
N ARG A 461 6.67 2.27 14.12
CA ARG A 461 5.57 2.11 15.09
C ARG A 461 4.29 2.77 14.59
N SER A 462 4.39 3.94 13.96
CA SER A 462 3.27 4.64 13.37
C SER A 462 2.61 3.82 12.24
N VAL A 463 3.42 3.24 11.36
CA VAL A 463 2.93 2.36 10.30
C VAL A 463 2.41 1.03 10.86
N ASP A 464 3.06 0.47 11.89
CA ASP A 464 2.58 -0.76 12.54
C ASP A 464 1.18 -0.57 13.13
N GLN A 465 0.90 0.59 13.73
CA GLN A 465 -0.45 0.95 14.17
C GLN A 465 -1.45 0.94 13.01
N ILE A 466 -1.08 1.47 11.82
CA ILE A 466 -1.94 1.42 10.63
C ILE A 466 -2.16 -0.03 10.18
N MET A 467 -1.11 -0.83 10.19
CA MET A 467 -1.18 -2.25 9.80
C MET A 467 -2.03 -3.11 10.74
N GLN A 468 -2.24 -2.66 11.97
CA GLN A 468 -3.10 -3.33 12.97
C GLN A 468 -4.56 -2.87 12.92
N LEU A 469 -4.87 -1.74 12.25
CA LEU A 469 -6.26 -1.25 12.13
C LEU A 469 -7.14 -2.30 11.44
N PRO A 470 -8.42 -2.42 11.84
CA PRO A 470 -9.34 -3.37 11.26
C PRO A 470 -9.59 -3.08 9.78
N VAL A 471 -9.59 -4.13 8.97
CA VAL A 471 -9.91 -4.09 7.54
C VAL A 471 -11.30 -4.62 7.27
N GLU A 472 -11.86 -4.24 6.13
CA GLU A 472 -13.17 -4.74 5.67
C GLU A 472 -13.13 -6.25 5.39
N ARG A 473 -12.00 -6.75 4.86
CA ARG A 473 -11.78 -8.14 4.47
C ARG A 473 -10.61 -8.74 5.23
N PRO A 474 -10.80 -9.14 6.50
CA PRO A 474 -9.77 -9.86 7.24
C PRO A 474 -9.55 -11.25 6.62
N ALA A 475 -8.28 -11.71 6.61
CA ALA A 475 -7.88 -12.94 5.95
C ALA A 475 -8.45 -14.22 6.62
N ASP A 476 -8.81 -14.12 7.89
CA ASP A 476 -9.38 -15.20 8.72
C ASP A 476 -10.89 -15.36 8.55
N ARG A 477 -11.55 -14.45 7.82
CA ARG A 477 -13.01 -14.46 7.66
C ARG A 477 -13.43 -14.95 6.27
N ASN A 478 -14.29 -15.95 6.23
CA ASN A 478 -14.93 -16.41 5.01
C ASN A 478 -16.23 -15.65 4.79
N PHE A 479 -16.33 -14.96 3.65
CA PHE A 479 -17.54 -14.28 3.22
C PHE A 479 -18.36 -15.17 2.31
N MET A 480 -19.69 -15.02 2.39
CA MET A 480 -20.63 -15.65 1.46
C MET A 480 -20.51 -14.96 0.09
N HIS A 481 -20.46 -15.77 -0.94
CA HIS A 481 -20.41 -15.30 -2.32
C HIS A 481 -21.82 -15.12 -2.89
N ARG A 482 -22.18 -13.90 -3.29
CA ARG A 482 -23.49 -13.53 -3.87
C ARG A 482 -23.28 -12.52 -5.01
N PRO A 483 -22.91 -13.02 -6.21
CA PRO A 483 -22.62 -12.15 -7.36
C PRO A 483 -23.85 -11.42 -7.89
N VAL A 484 -25.03 -12.01 -7.73
CA VAL A 484 -26.32 -11.46 -8.16
C VAL A 484 -27.25 -11.36 -6.96
N MET A 485 -27.85 -10.20 -6.75
CA MET A 485 -28.83 -9.91 -5.71
C MET A 485 -30.18 -9.52 -6.34
N GLN A 486 -31.27 -9.81 -5.62
CA GLN A 486 -32.60 -9.42 -6.04
C GLN A 486 -32.94 -7.99 -5.64
N GLY A 487 -32.37 -7.51 -4.54
CA GLY A 487 -32.47 -6.13 -4.09
C GLY A 487 -33.44 -5.90 -2.94
N ALA A 488 -33.74 -6.92 -2.13
CA ALA A 488 -34.44 -6.73 -0.86
C ALA A 488 -33.52 -6.13 0.19
N ILE A 489 -33.95 -5.08 0.88
CA ILE A 489 -33.19 -4.40 1.95
C ILE A 489 -34.01 -4.47 3.24
N GLU A 490 -33.40 -4.95 4.33
CA GLU A 490 -34.09 -5.02 5.62
C GLU A 490 -33.18 -4.51 6.76
N PHE A 491 -33.74 -3.64 7.59
CA PHE A 491 -33.17 -3.19 8.86
C PHE A 491 -33.95 -3.84 10.00
N SER A 492 -33.27 -4.59 10.84
CA SER A 492 -33.85 -5.26 11.99
C SER A 492 -33.31 -4.63 13.27
N ASN A 493 -34.11 -3.73 13.89
CA ASN A 493 -33.80 -3.02 15.14
C ASN A 493 -32.40 -2.38 15.16
N VAL A 494 -32.08 -1.66 14.08
CA VAL A 494 -30.74 -1.10 13.85
C VAL A 494 -30.53 0.17 14.65
N SER A 495 -29.50 0.18 15.49
CA SER A 495 -28.98 1.39 16.12
C SER A 495 -27.53 1.61 15.70
N PHE A 496 -27.16 2.88 15.51
CA PHE A 496 -25.82 3.24 15.08
C PHE A 496 -25.40 4.62 15.60
N ALA A 497 -24.16 4.70 16.11
CA ALA A 497 -23.49 5.96 16.42
C ALA A 497 -22.14 6.04 15.69
N TYR A 498 -21.78 7.21 15.18
CA TYR A 498 -20.47 7.40 14.56
C TYR A 498 -19.34 7.30 15.59
N PRO A 499 -18.15 6.81 15.22
CA PRO A 499 -17.02 6.68 16.14
C PRO A 499 -16.70 7.99 16.89
N GLY A 500 -16.70 7.90 18.23
CA GLY A 500 -16.43 9.03 19.11
C GLY A 500 -17.59 10.02 19.29
N GLN A 501 -18.79 9.70 18.80
CA GLN A 501 -20.02 10.43 19.10
C GLN A 501 -20.86 9.65 20.13
N GLN A 502 -21.46 10.38 21.08
CA GLN A 502 -22.34 9.79 22.10
C GLN A 502 -23.78 9.68 21.62
N LEU A 503 -24.20 10.53 20.68
CA LEU A 503 -25.54 10.56 20.12
C LEU A 503 -25.66 9.50 19.02
N ALA A 504 -26.71 8.68 19.11
CA ALA A 504 -27.06 7.74 18.07
C ALA A 504 -27.53 8.49 16.82
N ALA A 505 -26.96 8.17 15.67
CA ALA A 505 -27.40 8.68 14.37
C ALA A 505 -28.61 7.90 13.84
N LEU A 506 -28.77 6.64 14.23
CA LEU A 506 -29.97 5.81 14.09
C LEU A 506 -30.30 5.15 15.43
N ASP A 507 -31.57 5.14 15.80
CA ASP A 507 -32.05 4.60 17.05
C ASP A 507 -33.22 3.65 16.80
N ASN A 508 -32.95 2.35 16.95
CA ASN A 508 -33.92 1.25 16.81
C ASN A 508 -34.74 1.31 15.50
N VAL A 509 -34.07 1.49 14.38
CA VAL A 509 -34.71 1.56 13.05
C VAL A 509 -35.01 0.16 12.54
N SER A 510 -36.28 -0.08 12.21
CA SER A 510 -36.75 -1.28 11.52
C SER A 510 -37.46 -0.87 10.23
N LEU A 511 -37.01 -1.46 9.11
CA LEU A 511 -37.45 -1.10 7.77
C LEU A 511 -37.27 -2.29 6.86
N ARG A 512 -38.23 -2.52 5.95
CA ARG A 512 -38.11 -3.49 4.87
C ARG A 512 -38.49 -2.85 3.55
N ILE A 513 -37.66 -3.04 2.55
CA ILE A 513 -37.88 -2.65 1.16
C ILE A 513 -37.81 -3.93 0.33
N ASP A 514 -38.87 -4.23 -0.40
CA ASP A 514 -38.94 -5.42 -1.22
C ASP A 514 -38.25 -5.21 -2.58
N PRO A 515 -37.86 -6.30 -3.30
CA PRO A 515 -37.22 -6.19 -4.60
C PRO A 515 -38.09 -5.41 -5.58
N GLY A 516 -37.51 -4.47 -6.32
CA GLY A 516 -38.21 -3.61 -7.29
C GLY A 516 -39.05 -2.50 -6.66
N GLU A 517 -39.07 -2.37 -5.34
CA GLU A 517 -39.80 -1.29 -4.66
C GLU A 517 -39.09 0.05 -4.83
N ARG A 518 -39.85 1.14 -4.97
CA ARG A 518 -39.35 2.50 -5.16
C ARG A 518 -39.74 3.35 -3.96
N VAL A 519 -38.77 3.63 -3.11
CA VAL A 519 -38.97 4.25 -1.81
C VAL A 519 -38.22 5.59 -1.74
N ALA A 520 -38.90 6.65 -1.27
CA ALA A 520 -38.21 7.88 -0.90
C ALA A 520 -38.02 7.98 0.61
N VAL A 521 -36.87 8.45 1.04
CA VAL A 521 -36.58 8.82 2.44
C VAL A 521 -36.52 10.34 2.53
N ILE A 522 -37.41 10.91 3.33
CA ILE A 522 -37.46 12.36 3.59
C ILE A 522 -37.29 12.61 5.10
N GLY A 523 -36.86 13.80 5.47
CA GLY A 523 -36.67 14.18 6.87
C GLY A 523 -35.74 15.38 7.03
N ARG A 524 -35.71 15.94 8.22
CA ARG A 524 -34.87 17.10 8.54
C ARG A 524 -33.39 16.80 8.37
N ILE A 525 -32.57 17.85 8.30
CA ILE A 525 -31.11 17.74 8.32
C ILE A 525 -30.73 17.08 9.66
N GLY A 526 -29.83 16.08 9.62
CA GLY A 526 -29.41 15.32 10.79
C GLY A 526 -30.36 14.20 11.23
N SER A 527 -31.42 13.90 10.47
CA SER A 527 -32.38 12.82 10.83
C SER A 527 -31.86 11.39 10.58
N GLY A 528 -30.66 11.21 10.03
CA GLY A 528 -30.05 9.89 9.82
C GLY A 528 -30.16 9.32 8.39
N LYS A 529 -30.70 10.05 7.41
CA LYS A 529 -30.90 9.57 6.03
C LYS A 529 -29.60 9.03 5.38
N SER A 530 -28.56 9.85 5.34
CA SER A 530 -27.28 9.44 4.74
C SER A 530 -26.55 8.38 5.57
N THR A 531 -26.90 8.24 6.87
CA THR A 531 -26.41 7.13 7.72
C THR A 531 -27.02 5.80 7.29
N LEU A 532 -28.33 5.81 6.97
CA LEU A 532 -29.03 4.63 6.46
C LEU A 532 -28.37 4.11 5.17
N GLU A 533 -28.06 4.98 4.23
CA GLU A 533 -27.37 4.62 2.98
C GLU A 533 -25.97 4.02 3.22
N LYS A 534 -25.19 4.65 4.10
CA LYS A 534 -23.84 4.18 4.45
C LYS A 534 -23.83 2.79 5.09
N LEU A 535 -24.87 2.46 5.85
CA LEU A 535 -25.06 1.13 6.42
C LEU A 535 -25.46 0.10 5.36
N ILE A 536 -26.32 0.45 4.39
CA ILE A 536 -26.68 -0.44 3.27
C ILE A 536 -25.46 -0.73 2.39
N LEU A 537 -24.60 0.25 2.17
CA LEU A 537 -23.33 0.09 1.42
C LEU A 537 -22.26 -0.72 2.20
N GLY A 538 -22.54 -1.08 3.47
CA GLY A 538 -21.58 -1.75 4.32
C GLY A 538 -20.34 -0.91 4.66
N LEU A 539 -20.41 0.43 4.51
CA LEU A 539 -19.32 1.33 4.86
C LEU A 539 -19.11 1.43 6.38
N TYR A 540 -20.20 1.25 7.14
CA TYR A 540 -20.21 1.17 8.59
C TYR A 540 -21.00 -0.06 9.03
N GLN A 541 -20.70 -0.55 10.23
CA GLN A 541 -21.45 -1.65 10.85
C GLN A 541 -22.40 -1.09 11.92
N PRO A 542 -23.64 -1.60 12.02
CA PRO A 542 -24.56 -1.19 13.08
C PRO A 542 -23.98 -1.52 14.46
N THR A 543 -24.25 -0.64 15.45
CA THR A 543 -23.87 -0.86 16.84
C THR A 543 -24.76 -1.93 17.49
N ALA A 544 -26.03 -1.98 17.11
CA ALA A 544 -26.99 -3.00 17.49
C ALA A 544 -27.92 -3.32 16.33
N GLY A 545 -28.50 -4.52 16.32
CA GLY A 545 -29.35 -5.00 15.24
C GLY A 545 -28.56 -5.52 14.03
N ALA A 546 -29.23 -5.68 12.90
CA ALA A 546 -28.64 -6.19 11.67
C ALA A 546 -29.26 -5.50 10.43
N VAL A 547 -28.42 -5.32 9.40
CA VAL A 547 -28.85 -4.93 8.05
C VAL A 547 -28.74 -6.16 7.17
N LEU A 548 -29.81 -6.55 6.52
CA LEU A 548 -29.86 -7.70 5.65
C LEU A 548 -30.09 -7.25 4.19
N LEU A 549 -29.42 -7.93 3.26
CA LEU A 549 -29.69 -7.88 1.83
C LEU A 549 -30.13 -9.27 1.37
N ASP A 550 -31.29 -9.33 0.72
CA ASP A 550 -31.94 -10.59 0.31
C ASP A 550 -32.03 -11.62 1.46
N GLY A 551 -32.30 -11.15 2.70
CA GLY A 551 -32.42 -11.97 3.91
C GLY A 551 -31.10 -12.40 4.52
N ILE A 552 -29.94 -11.97 4.01
CA ILE A 552 -28.61 -12.32 4.50
C ILE A 552 -27.98 -11.08 5.14
N ASP A 553 -27.43 -11.26 6.35
CA ASP A 553 -26.72 -10.19 7.06
C ASP A 553 -25.51 -9.69 6.24
N LEU A 554 -25.45 -8.38 6.03
CA LEU A 554 -24.38 -7.71 5.29
C LEU A 554 -22.97 -8.08 5.78
N ARG A 555 -22.82 -8.38 7.07
CA ARG A 555 -21.56 -8.81 7.67
C ARG A 555 -21.06 -10.15 7.14
N GLN A 556 -21.93 -10.96 6.54
CA GLN A 556 -21.60 -12.29 5.98
C GLN A 556 -21.30 -12.22 4.49
N ILE A 557 -21.76 -11.19 3.78
CA ILE A 557 -21.59 -11.03 2.34
C ILE A 557 -20.26 -10.31 2.05
N ASP A 558 -19.61 -10.70 0.94
CA ASP A 558 -18.40 -9.99 0.51
C ASP A 558 -18.74 -8.53 0.15
N PRO A 559 -18.07 -7.51 0.73
CA PRO A 559 -18.34 -6.11 0.45
C PRO A 559 -18.25 -5.73 -1.04
N ALA A 560 -17.44 -6.45 -1.85
CA ALA A 560 -17.37 -6.19 -3.28
C ALA A 560 -18.64 -6.65 -4.01
N ASP A 561 -19.22 -7.79 -3.61
CA ASP A 561 -20.47 -8.28 -4.19
C ASP A 561 -21.62 -7.33 -3.82
N VAL A 562 -21.66 -6.83 -2.58
CA VAL A 562 -22.64 -5.82 -2.15
C VAL A 562 -22.54 -4.58 -3.02
N ARG A 563 -21.36 -3.96 -3.13
CA ARG A 563 -21.17 -2.69 -3.85
C ARG A 563 -21.34 -2.81 -5.36
N ARG A 564 -21.10 -3.99 -5.95
CA ARG A 564 -21.37 -4.23 -7.36
C ARG A 564 -22.88 -4.21 -7.68
N ASN A 565 -23.70 -4.70 -6.75
CA ASN A 565 -25.14 -4.79 -6.94
C ASN A 565 -25.87 -3.50 -6.53
N ILE A 566 -25.15 -2.47 -6.08
CA ILE A 566 -25.71 -1.16 -5.67
C ILE A 566 -25.10 -0.05 -6.51
N GLY A 567 -25.92 0.64 -7.30
CA GLY A 567 -25.56 1.90 -7.94
C GLY A 567 -25.74 3.05 -6.96
N TYR A 568 -24.63 3.62 -6.47
CA TYR A 568 -24.67 4.68 -5.48
C TYR A 568 -24.33 6.05 -6.06
N VAL A 569 -25.22 7.02 -5.83
CA VAL A 569 -25.01 8.43 -6.17
C VAL A 569 -25.01 9.25 -4.88
N PRO A 570 -23.85 9.70 -4.39
CA PRO A 570 -23.76 10.48 -3.16
C PRO A 570 -24.21 11.93 -3.35
N GLN A 571 -24.59 12.59 -2.26
CA GLN A 571 -24.90 14.01 -2.23
C GLN A 571 -23.68 14.86 -2.64
N ASP A 572 -22.51 14.59 -2.03
CA ASP A 572 -21.25 15.26 -2.33
C ASP A 572 -20.43 14.43 -3.33
N VAL A 573 -20.44 14.87 -4.59
CA VAL A 573 -19.76 14.19 -5.68
C VAL A 573 -18.28 14.52 -5.69
N THR A 574 -17.46 13.48 -5.64
CA THR A 574 -16.01 13.57 -5.86
C THR A 574 -15.63 12.93 -7.19
N LEU A 575 -14.99 13.70 -8.05
CA LEU A 575 -14.36 13.22 -9.28
C LEU A 575 -12.85 13.22 -9.12
N PHE A 576 -12.20 12.32 -9.83
CA PHE A 576 -10.75 12.17 -9.81
C PHE A 576 -10.14 12.83 -11.06
N PHE A 577 -8.89 13.23 -10.95
CA PHE A 577 -8.12 13.70 -12.10
C PHE A 577 -8.06 12.61 -13.17
N GLY A 578 -8.37 12.99 -14.42
CA GLY A 578 -8.45 12.07 -15.55
C GLY A 578 -9.50 12.52 -16.57
N SER A 579 -9.98 11.64 -17.45
CA SER A 579 -11.04 11.95 -18.40
C SER A 579 -12.46 11.70 -17.82
N LEU A 580 -13.51 12.18 -18.49
CA LEU A 580 -14.89 11.82 -18.16
C LEU A 580 -15.09 10.31 -18.22
N ARG A 581 -14.54 9.66 -19.26
CA ARG A 581 -14.58 8.22 -19.44
C ARG A 581 -13.95 7.49 -18.24
N GLU A 582 -12.76 7.87 -17.84
CA GLU A 582 -12.07 7.27 -16.68
C GLU A 582 -12.87 7.46 -15.39
N ASN A 583 -13.49 8.61 -15.20
CA ASN A 583 -14.35 8.88 -14.05
C ASN A 583 -15.61 8.06 -14.03
N ILE A 584 -16.27 7.83 -15.17
CA ILE A 584 -17.45 6.95 -15.29
C ILE A 584 -17.05 5.50 -15.05
N ALA A 585 -15.97 5.03 -15.69
CA ALA A 585 -15.48 3.66 -15.63
C ALA A 585 -14.63 3.34 -14.37
N LEU A 586 -14.50 4.25 -13.42
CA LEU A 586 -13.58 4.13 -12.29
C LEU A 586 -13.73 2.82 -11.50
N ALA A 587 -14.98 2.37 -11.27
CA ALA A 587 -15.25 1.12 -10.56
C ALA A 587 -15.23 -0.13 -11.47
N ALA A 588 -15.24 0.07 -12.78
CA ALA A 588 -15.27 -0.97 -13.79
C ALA A 588 -14.40 -0.60 -15.01
N PRO A 589 -13.08 -0.55 -14.86
CA PRO A 589 -12.16 -0.17 -15.93
C PRO A 589 -12.19 -1.14 -17.13
N TYR A 590 -12.83 -2.29 -16.97
CA TYR A 590 -13.08 -3.31 -18.00
C TYR A 590 -14.39 -3.06 -18.79
N ALA A 591 -15.18 -2.05 -18.44
CA ALA A 591 -16.43 -1.76 -19.16
C ALA A 591 -16.12 -1.34 -20.59
N ASN A 592 -16.87 -1.93 -21.54
CA ASN A 592 -16.72 -1.60 -22.95
C ASN A 592 -17.29 -0.19 -23.25
N ASP A 593 -16.88 0.36 -24.38
CA ASP A 593 -17.27 1.72 -24.79
C ASP A 593 -18.78 1.89 -24.92
N GLU A 594 -19.48 0.85 -25.35
CA GLU A 594 -20.94 0.88 -25.49
C GLU A 594 -21.64 1.03 -24.14
N ALA A 595 -21.17 0.31 -23.09
CA ALA A 595 -21.73 0.45 -21.73
C ALA A 595 -21.45 1.85 -21.16
N VAL A 596 -20.25 2.38 -21.38
CA VAL A 596 -19.87 3.73 -20.93
C VAL A 596 -20.73 4.78 -21.65
N LEU A 597 -20.92 4.66 -22.95
CA LEU A 597 -21.78 5.56 -23.74
C LEU A 597 -23.23 5.49 -23.27
N ARG A 598 -23.80 4.30 -23.10
CA ARG A 598 -25.17 4.13 -22.57
C ARG A 598 -25.34 4.80 -21.21
N ALA A 599 -24.40 4.55 -20.28
CA ALA A 599 -24.45 5.17 -18.96
C ALA A 599 -24.33 6.70 -19.04
N ALA A 600 -23.46 7.22 -19.91
CA ALA A 600 -23.27 8.65 -20.14
C ALA A 600 -24.51 9.32 -20.76
N GLU A 601 -25.19 8.66 -21.70
CA GLU A 601 -26.43 9.14 -22.30
C GLU A 601 -27.58 9.19 -21.30
N LEU A 602 -27.75 8.11 -20.52
CA LEU A 602 -28.77 8.01 -19.50
C LEU A 602 -28.64 9.08 -18.44
N ALA A 603 -27.42 9.33 -18.00
CA ALA A 603 -27.11 10.35 -16.99
C ALA A 603 -27.09 11.78 -17.55
N GLY A 604 -27.14 11.97 -18.87
CA GLY A 604 -27.08 13.28 -19.50
C GLY A 604 -25.67 13.84 -19.68
N VAL A 605 -24.63 13.04 -19.49
CA VAL A 605 -23.23 13.45 -19.70
C VAL A 605 -22.99 13.83 -21.16
N MET A 606 -23.58 13.10 -22.11
CA MET A 606 -23.42 13.37 -23.54
C MET A 606 -23.97 14.73 -23.97
N ALA A 607 -24.89 15.33 -23.21
CA ALA A 607 -25.42 16.66 -23.49
C ALA A 607 -24.35 17.77 -23.48
N PHE A 608 -23.32 17.62 -22.69
CA PHE A 608 -22.20 18.56 -22.65
C PHE A 608 -20.90 17.97 -23.23
N ALA A 609 -20.65 16.69 -23.09
CA ALA A 609 -19.48 16.03 -23.65
C ALA A 609 -19.44 16.11 -25.19
N ALA A 610 -20.58 15.90 -25.88
CA ALA A 610 -20.67 16.00 -27.33
C ALA A 610 -20.40 17.41 -27.89
N ARG A 611 -20.49 18.44 -27.05
CA ARG A 611 -20.18 19.84 -27.44
C ARG A 611 -18.70 20.14 -27.40
N HIS A 612 -17.90 19.29 -26.76
CA HIS A 612 -16.46 19.48 -26.63
C HIS A 612 -15.73 18.58 -27.65
N PRO A 613 -14.69 19.08 -28.32
CA PRO A 613 -13.94 18.28 -29.33
C PRO A 613 -13.39 16.95 -28.80
N ALA A 614 -13.05 16.89 -27.50
CA ALA A 614 -12.54 15.68 -26.86
C ALA A 614 -13.65 14.68 -26.45
N GLY A 615 -14.94 15.04 -26.55
CA GLY A 615 -16.02 14.14 -26.17
C GLY A 615 -15.88 13.60 -24.76
N LEU A 616 -15.94 12.27 -24.57
CA LEU A 616 -15.74 11.61 -23.29
C LEU A 616 -14.29 11.64 -22.77
N GLU A 617 -13.32 11.98 -23.63
CA GLU A 617 -11.92 12.20 -23.22
C GLU A 617 -11.69 13.63 -22.68
N LEU A 618 -12.74 14.42 -22.48
CA LEU A 618 -12.66 15.72 -21.82
C LEU A 618 -11.95 15.57 -20.45
N PRO A 619 -10.82 16.30 -20.25
CA PRO A 619 -10.09 16.23 -18.99
C PRO A 619 -10.89 16.83 -17.83
N VAL A 620 -10.92 16.11 -16.74
CA VAL A 620 -11.52 16.50 -15.45
C VAL A 620 -10.38 16.83 -14.48
N GLY A 621 -10.37 18.04 -13.92
CA GLY A 621 -9.41 18.45 -12.91
C GLY A 621 -9.66 17.77 -11.57
N GLU A 622 -8.77 18.04 -10.59
CA GLU A 622 -8.93 17.55 -9.23
C GLU A 622 -10.32 17.93 -8.68
N ARG A 623 -11.01 16.96 -8.06
CA ARG A 623 -12.38 17.13 -7.52
C ARG A 623 -13.43 17.59 -8.54
N GLY A 624 -13.16 17.45 -9.83
CA GLY A 624 -14.08 17.87 -10.87
C GLY A 624 -13.98 19.36 -11.21
N GLU A 625 -12.83 20.02 -10.94
CA GLU A 625 -12.56 21.37 -11.42
C GLU A 625 -12.76 21.46 -12.94
N GLY A 626 -13.38 22.55 -13.39
CA GLY A 626 -13.75 22.75 -14.79
C GLY A 626 -15.15 22.24 -15.15
N LEU A 627 -15.82 21.47 -14.29
CA LEU A 627 -17.21 21.06 -14.47
C LEU A 627 -18.16 21.82 -13.53
N SER A 628 -19.35 22.14 -14.03
CA SER A 628 -20.43 22.67 -13.18
C SER A 628 -20.91 21.63 -12.17
N GLY A 629 -21.59 22.05 -11.11
CA GLY A 629 -22.17 21.14 -10.12
C GLY A 629 -23.07 20.06 -10.73
N GLY A 630 -23.96 20.45 -11.66
CA GLY A 630 -24.84 19.53 -12.38
C GLY A 630 -24.08 18.57 -13.29
N GLN A 631 -23.01 19.01 -13.94
CA GLN A 631 -22.15 18.15 -14.76
C GLN A 631 -21.42 17.10 -13.91
N ARG A 632 -20.88 17.50 -12.75
CA ARG A 632 -20.27 16.56 -11.79
C ARG A 632 -21.29 15.50 -11.34
N GLN A 633 -22.51 15.95 -11.05
CA GLN A 633 -23.60 15.06 -10.63
C GLN A 633 -24.00 14.08 -11.74
N ALA A 634 -24.08 14.53 -12.98
CA ALA A 634 -24.32 13.66 -14.13
C ALA A 634 -23.25 12.57 -14.28
N VAL A 635 -21.96 12.91 -14.10
CA VAL A 635 -20.87 11.91 -14.11
C VAL A 635 -21.02 10.89 -12.97
N ALA A 636 -21.39 11.33 -11.76
CA ALA A 636 -21.63 10.41 -10.64
C ALA A 636 -22.81 9.47 -10.89
N ILE A 637 -23.87 9.98 -11.52
CA ILE A 637 -25.03 9.17 -11.94
C ILE A 637 -24.60 8.13 -12.99
N ALA A 638 -23.84 8.54 -14.02
CA ALA A 638 -23.30 7.63 -15.03
C ALA A 638 -22.47 6.51 -14.40
N ARG A 639 -21.60 6.86 -13.43
CA ARG A 639 -20.80 5.90 -12.65
C ARG A 639 -21.69 4.90 -11.90
N GLY A 640 -22.76 5.36 -11.26
CA GLY A 640 -23.71 4.51 -10.53
C GLY A 640 -24.52 3.58 -11.42
N LEU A 641 -24.80 3.98 -12.66
CA LEU A 641 -25.59 3.21 -13.63
C LEU A 641 -24.76 2.26 -14.50
N LEU A 642 -23.44 2.43 -14.58
CA LEU A 642 -22.55 1.74 -15.53
C LEU A 642 -22.68 0.21 -15.49
N LEU A 643 -22.81 -0.37 -14.30
CA LEU A 643 -22.89 -1.83 -14.11
C LEU A 643 -24.33 -2.36 -14.11
N GLU A 644 -25.30 -1.53 -14.46
CA GLU A 644 -26.73 -1.86 -14.48
C GLU A 644 -27.20 -2.58 -13.19
N PRO A 645 -26.91 -2.01 -11.99
CA PRO A 645 -27.19 -2.68 -10.74
C PRO A 645 -28.68 -2.89 -10.48
N PRO A 646 -29.11 -3.96 -9.76
CA PRO A 646 -30.48 -4.19 -9.38
C PRO A 646 -31.00 -3.20 -8.32
N MET A 647 -30.11 -2.58 -7.56
CA MET A 647 -30.42 -1.59 -6.53
C MET A 647 -29.80 -0.24 -6.87
N LEU A 648 -30.58 0.83 -6.74
CA LEU A 648 -30.12 2.21 -6.88
C LEU A 648 -30.35 2.97 -5.58
N ILE A 649 -29.30 3.58 -5.05
CA ILE A 649 -29.34 4.45 -3.88
C ILE A 649 -28.85 5.83 -4.31
N MET A 650 -29.71 6.83 -4.19
CA MET A 650 -29.42 8.18 -4.67
C MET A 650 -29.71 9.21 -3.58
N ASP A 651 -28.67 9.95 -3.15
CA ASP A 651 -28.78 11.04 -2.18
C ASP A 651 -28.78 12.38 -2.92
N GLU A 652 -29.93 13.02 -2.99
CA GLU A 652 -30.17 14.31 -3.67
C GLU A 652 -29.57 14.39 -5.09
N PRO A 653 -29.88 13.44 -5.99
CA PRO A 653 -29.18 13.26 -7.26
C PRO A 653 -29.31 14.42 -8.23
N THR A 654 -30.22 15.36 -8.01
CA THR A 654 -30.45 16.52 -8.90
C THR A 654 -30.23 17.87 -8.22
N ASN A 655 -29.63 17.91 -7.03
CA ASN A 655 -29.53 19.14 -6.23
C ASN A 655 -28.81 20.29 -6.97
N ALA A 656 -27.83 19.96 -7.80
CA ALA A 656 -27.05 20.91 -8.58
C ALA A 656 -27.57 21.10 -10.03
N MET A 657 -28.73 20.54 -10.40
CA MET A 657 -29.32 20.60 -11.74
C MET A 657 -30.40 21.69 -11.81
N ASP A 658 -30.56 22.29 -12.98
CA ASP A 658 -31.70 23.11 -13.30
C ASP A 658 -32.97 22.27 -13.56
N ASN A 659 -34.15 22.90 -13.54
CA ASN A 659 -35.42 22.19 -13.67
C ASN A 659 -35.57 21.45 -15.02
N SER A 660 -34.99 21.95 -16.10
CA SER A 660 -35.09 21.32 -17.41
C SER A 660 -34.23 20.06 -17.51
N THR A 661 -33.03 20.14 -16.98
CA THR A 661 -32.09 18.99 -16.89
C THR A 661 -32.64 17.93 -15.93
N GLU A 662 -33.22 18.36 -14.78
CA GLU A 662 -33.86 17.45 -13.83
C GLU A 662 -35.03 16.69 -14.46
N GLU A 663 -35.90 17.37 -15.20
CA GLU A 663 -37.06 16.71 -15.87
C GLU A 663 -36.58 15.69 -16.91
N GLN A 664 -35.58 16.01 -17.70
CA GLN A 664 -34.97 15.07 -18.65
C GLN A 664 -34.37 13.87 -17.95
N PHE A 665 -33.61 14.08 -16.87
CA PHE A 665 -33.04 13.01 -16.07
C PHE A 665 -34.11 12.12 -15.46
N LYS A 666 -35.15 12.71 -14.86
CA LYS A 666 -36.32 12.00 -14.30
C LYS A 666 -36.97 11.07 -15.31
N ASN A 667 -37.23 11.57 -16.52
CA ASN A 667 -37.87 10.79 -17.56
C ASN A 667 -37.01 9.62 -18.04
N ARG A 668 -35.70 9.81 -18.17
CA ARG A 668 -34.73 8.74 -18.50
C ARG A 668 -34.62 7.72 -17.37
N LEU A 669 -34.55 8.18 -16.14
CA LEU A 669 -34.44 7.30 -14.97
C LEU A 669 -35.71 6.46 -14.80
N GLN A 670 -36.91 7.03 -15.04
CA GLN A 670 -38.19 6.32 -14.93
C GLN A 670 -38.26 5.09 -15.83
N ALA A 671 -37.70 5.17 -17.05
CA ALA A 671 -37.62 4.06 -17.98
C ALA A 671 -36.66 2.94 -17.52
N LEU A 672 -35.70 3.26 -16.68
CA LEU A 672 -34.70 2.31 -16.15
C LEU A 672 -35.14 1.61 -14.87
N LEU A 673 -36.15 2.13 -14.19
CA LEU A 673 -36.52 1.65 -12.84
C LEU A 673 -37.37 0.37 -12.86
N ASP A 674 -37.76 -0.13 -14.03
CA ASP A 674 -38.56 -1.35 -14.09
C ASP A 674 -37.79 -2.55 -13.59
N GLY A 675 -38.35 -3.20 -12.56
CA GLY A 675 -37.70 -4.34 -11.87
C GLY A 675 -36.53 -4.00 -10.95
N ARG A 676 -36.18 -2.72 -10.77
CA ARG A 676 -35.05 -2.29 -9.90
C ARG A 676 -35.57 -1.67 -8.62
N THR A 677 -34.88 -1.97 -7.52
CA THR A 677 -35.12 -1.33 -6.22
C THR A 677 -34.50 0.07 -6.21
N LEU A 678 -35.28 1.07 -5.83
CA LEU A 678 -34.83 2.46 -5.70
C LEU A 678 -34.97 2.94 -4.26
N LEU A 679 -33.89 3.40 -3.65
CA LEU A 679 -33.89 4.21 -2.44
C LEU A 679 -33.44 5.63 -2.80
N LEU A 680 -34.36 6.56 -2.72
CA LEU A 680 -34.16 7.95 -3.09
C LEU A 680 -34.25 8.85 -1.87
N VAL A 681 -33.15 9.50 -1.49
CA VAL A 681 -33.17 10.59 -0.50
C VAL A 681 -33.30 11.90 -1.26
N THR A 682 -34.39 12.63 -1.02
CA THR A 682 -34.62 13.91 -1.71
C THR A 682 -35.53 14.86 -0.94
N HIS A 683 -35.30 16.15 -1.14
CA HIS A 683 -36.21 17.24 -0.72
C HIS A 683 -37.01 17.79 -1.87
N ARG A 684 -36.77 17.34 -3.12
CA ARG A 684 -37.44 17.82 -4.32
C ARG A 684 -38.73 17.05 -4.58
N ALA A 685 -39.85 17.79 -4.61
CA ALA A 685 -41.17 17.22 -4.87
C ALA A 685 -41.32 16.58 -6.29
N SER A 686 -40.57 17.10 -7.27
CA SER A 686 -40.50 16.58 -8.64
C SER A 686 -40.07 15.13 -8.73
N LEU A 687 -39.05 14.76 -7.94
CA LEU A 687 -38.50 13.40 -7.90
C LEU A 687 -39.40 12.41 -7.14
N LEU A 688 -40.30 12.87 -6.28
CA LEU A 688 -41.25 12.00 -5.62
C LEU A 688 -42.21 11.30 -6.59
N SER A 689 -42.31 11.77 -7.84
CA SER A 689 -43.06 11.06 -8.88
C SER A 689 -42.50 9.69 -9.23
N LEU A 690 -41.18 9.46 -8.99
CA LEU A 690 -40.48 8.21 -9.26
C LEU A 690 -40.75 7.12 -8.23
N VAL A 691 -41.33 7.46 -7.07
CA VAL A 691 -41.51 6.54 -5.94
C VAL A 691 -42.96 6.28 -5.59
N ASN A 692 -43.25 5.13 -5.01
CA ASN A 692 -44.56 4.70 -4.58
C ASN A 692 -44.78 4.78 -3.08
N ARG A 693 -43.70 4.71 -2.30
CA ARG A 693 -43.68 4.70 -0.84
C ARG A 693 -42.76 5.80 -0.31
N VAL A 694 -43.12 6.37 0.81
CA VAL A 694 -42.33 7.43 1.46
C VAL A 694 -42.13 7.08 2.93
N ILE A 695 -40.88 7.19 3.35
CA ILE A 695 -40.44 7.03 4.75
C ILE A 695 -40.02 8.40 5.26
N VAL A 696 -40.53 8.76 6.42
CA VAL A 696 -40.17 10.01 7.10
C VAL A 696 -39.27 9.69 8.29
N MET A 697 -38.09 10.30 8.30
CA MET A 697 -37.13 10.17 9.41
C MET A 697 -37.03 11.47 10.21
N ASP A 698 -37.01 11.35 11.53
CA ASP A 698 -36.72 12.45 12.44
C ASP A 698 -35.95 11.93 13.67
N GLY A 699 -34.89 12.64 14.10
CA GLY A 699 -34.08 12.27 15.27
C GLY A 699 -33.52 10.85 15.27
N GLY A 700 -33.15 10.31 14.09
CA GLY A 700 -32.61 8.96 13.95
C GLY A 700 -33.65 7.84 13.95
N ARG A 701 -34.94 8.15 13.95
CA ARG A 701 -36.06 7.18 13.96
C ARG A 701 -36.96 7.35 12.75
N ILE A 702 -37.67 6.29 12.39
CA ILE A 702 -38.76 6.34 11.41
C ILE A 702 -40.02 6.82 12.14
N VAL A 703 -40.57 7.96 11.68
CA VAL A 703 -41.80 8.55 12.26
C VAL A 703 -43.04 8.30 11.40
N ALA A 704 -42.85 8.02 10.13
CA ALA A 704 -43.94 7.56 9.25
C ALA A 704 -43.35 6.70 8.12
N ASP A 705 -44.16 5.72 7.69
CA ASP A 705 -43.84 4.81 6.60
C ASP A 705 -45.12 4.35 5.93
N GLY A 706 -45.22 4.49 4.62
CA GLY A 706 -46.42 4.07 3.90
C GLY A 706 -46.53 4.60 2.47
N PRO A 707 -47.66 4.34 1.81
CA PRO A 707 -47.92 4.83 0.47
C PRO A 707 -47.74 6.34 0.36
N LYS A 708 -47.09 6.79 -0.72
CA LYS A 708 -46.75 8.21 -0.94
C LYS A 708 -47.90 9.18 -0.69
N ALA A 709 -49.11 8.87 -1.21
CA ALA A 709 -50.25 9.76 -1.08
C ALA A 709 -50.66 10.00 0.38
N GLN A 710 -50.71 8.95 1.19
CA GLN A 710 -51.09 9.01 2.60
C GLN A 710 -50.08 9.78 3.45
N VAL A 711 -48.78 9.47 3.24
CA VAL A 711 -47.71 10.13 4.01
C VAL A 711 -47.60 11.60 3.68
N LEU A 712 -47.71 11.98 2.39
CA LEU A 712 -47.66 13.39 2.00
C LEU A 712 -48.88 14.19 2.49
N GLU A 713 -50.06 13.57 2.54
CA GLU A 713 -51.27 14.18 3.11
C GLU A 713 -51.12 14.39 4.63
N ALA A 714 -50.60 13.39 5.34
CA ALA A 714 -50.34 13.49 6.77
C ALA A 714 -49.31 14.58 7.11
N LEU A 715 -48.28 14.75 6.27
CA LEU A 715 -47.33 15.83 6.38
C LEU A 715 -47.93 17.21 6.16
N ARG A 716 -48.78 17.38 5.13
CA ARG A 716 -49.48 18.62 4.85
C ARG A 716 -50.49 18.99 5.94
N GLY A 717 -51.14 17.97 6.55
CA GLY A 717 -52.10 18.14 7.63
C GLY A 717 -51.46 18.42 9.01
N GLY A 718 -50.12 18.52 9.12
CA GLY A 718 -49.43 18.78 10.38
C GLY A 718 -49.52 17.63 11.42
N ARG A 719 -50.01 16.44 11.02
CA ARG A 719 -50.21 15.28 11.91
C ARG A 719 -48.92 14.53 12.24
N LEU A 720 -47.81 14.87 11.60
CA LEU A 720 -46.48 14.26 11.77
C LEU A 720 -45.45 15.23 12.44
N THR A 721 -45.93 16.17 13.27
CA THR A 721 -44.98 16.94 14.12
C THR A 721 -44.50 16.04 15.24
N GLY A 722 -43.31 15.50 15.12
CA GLY A 722 -42.64 14.79 16.20
C GLY A 722 -42.44 15.70 17.42
N ARG A 723 -43.32 15.62 18.41
CA ARG A 723 -43.00 16.02 19.79
C ARG A 723 -42.32 14.80 20.44
N PRO A 724 -41.13 14.95 21.03
CA PRO A 724 -40.60 13.91 21.91
C PRO A 724 -41.53 13.80 23.16
N GLN A 725 -42.02 12.61 23.44
CA GLN A 725 -42.38 12.21 24.81
C GLN A 725 -41.13 11.85 25.57
#